data_bc9e6ddadbceec06c5db2ad096779683
#
_entry.id   bc9e6ddadbceec06c5db2ad096779683
#
_cell.length_a   1.000
_cell.length_b   1.000
_cell.length_c   1.000
_cell.angle_alpha   90.00
_cell.angle_beta   90.00
_cell.angle_gamma   90.00
#
_symmetry.space_group_name_H-M   'P 1'
#
loop_
_entity.id
_entity.type
_entity.pdbx_description
1 polymer ?
#
loop_
_entity_poly.entity_id
_entity_poly.type
_entity_poly.pdbx_seq_one_letter_code
_entity_poly.pdbx_strand_id
1 'polypeptide(L)'
;MKKVWGFFWFLAAGLGGYALWTAWQLPSESRNAVWMGMSQNKLLLCGAMALMILLCIAGAFISLINKNDTIFSTGKAAGAAGYLIIFALVLGKIMLTPPVGNTALARSLLKRLQPLAYWGFGFTILTVLLLFIQKFKKIWTYQTASIPALIWGIFFFLAMAGIIYYALQSGIGLDPISGTFYRQGVSLLEGQLILPLLFLYPLLPLFTLFSPGKRGEKLLCFLGGAVLWIAAIYFWQTTAFEGHSYFAPALRLPNNNYYPASDAENYDLIAQSIMLGNGFRNGLTIVRPLYTVFLALLHWIFGNDYMRLTNGQIVVLALIPVIVFLIGKQLRHSGAGLIAAVWVIWREIYSIRITSLVQVSNSRLLMSDLPTMLLTASVVLSTVIWYRTERRSVHALISGGLIGMAMLLRTQSFVLIPAVWLIFICSGKKFSDIFRGLIFSCLGVILVFGPWTFWMYEHPNTTENAENSENQYLLTLYRNALDEKDQEKGLFEMINSHPAETFRTVTAHFINNEISSLLVLPVREELPTDADRLFYEEDLFWYRENARETIEKNQALILINLIVISFGVVSAYRKAGFAGLAPMIIHLVYNLGNAFALTSGFRFILPVDWGFVFYFALGCAALFQFIGNILLFSPSVSLSYETYALDEPVYGKGLTFAFCCVLLILIGLVLPFSDSMIPKRFSNKTQDQLASEWKVSSENAANILSGVREKDLVFLEGRAFYPRYYAAGEGDSGGSSSVKRGGENDRLVWMFMDNTVHVLSC
;
A
#
# COMPACT_ATOMS: atom_id res chain seq x y z
N MET A 1 -38.63 -20.95 -23.19
CA MET A 1 -37.17 -20.75 -23.18
C MET A 1 -36.50 -20.95 -24.54
N LYS A 2 -36.80 -21.99 -25.26
CA LYS A 2 -36.21 -22.31 -26.59
C LYS A 2 -36.29 -21.15 -27.61
N LYS A 3 -37.44 -20.52 -27.75
CA LYS A 3 -37.63 -19.36 -28.64
C LYS A 3 -36.73 -18.18 -28.27
N VAL A 4 -36.48 -17.97 -26.97
CA VAL A 4 -35.64 -16.86 -26.48
C VAL A 4 -34.13 -17.16 -26.75
N TRP A 5 -33.70 -18.42 -26.61
CA TRP A 5 -32.34 -18.82 -26.97
C TRP A 5 -32.11 -18.81 -28.49
N GLY A 6 -33.09 -19.24 -29.27
CA GLY A 6 -33.02 -19.11 -30.72
C GLY A 6 -32.91 -17.69 -31.19
N PHE A 7 -33.69 -16.77 -30.59
CA PHE A 7 -33.68 -15.34 -30.88
C PHE A 7 -32.32 -14.70 -30.47
N PHE A 8 -31.79 -15.09 -29.31
CA PHE A 8 -30.47 -14.66 -28.86
C PHE A 8 -29.38 -14.99 -29.88
N TRP A 9 -29.29 -16.24 -30.31
CA TRP A 9 -28.30 -16.68 -31.29
C TRP A 9 -28.47 -15.97 -32.64
N PHE A 10 -29.70 -15.67 -33.01
CA PHE A 10 -29.99 -14.91 -34.22
C PHE A 10 -29.52 -13.46 -34.13
N LEU A 11 -29.77 -12.79 -33.00
CA LEU A 11 -29.23 -11.46 -32.74
C LEU A 11 -27.69 -11.43 -32.71
N ALA A 12 -27.07 -12.45 -32.09
CA ALA A 12 -25.63 -12.59 -32.06
C ALA A 12 -25.04 -12.76 -33.47
N ALA A 13 -25.72 -13.53 -34.34
CA ALA A 13 -25.34 -13.65 -35.75
C ALA A 13 -25.50 -12.31 -36.52
N GLY A 14 -26.56 -11.54 -36.24
CA GLY A 14 -26.79 -10.21 -36.83
C GLY A 14 -25.70 -9.20 -36.46
N LEU A 15 -25.33 -9.16 -35.19
CA LEU A 15 -24.19 -8.35 -34.72
C LEU A 15 -22.88 -8.78 -35.36
N GLY A 16 -22.66 -10.11 -35.54
CA GLY A 16 -21.52 -10.66 -36.26
C GLY A 16 -21.48 -10.22 -37.72
N GLY A 17 -22.65 -10.20 -38.39
CA GLY A 17 -22.80 -9.69 -39.75
C GLY A 17 -22.42 -8.21 -39.89
N TYR A 18 -22.87 -7.36 -38.94
CA TYR A 18 -22.46 -5.97 -38.88
C TYR A 18 -20.95 -5.80 -38.66
N ALA A 19 -20.40 -6.54 -37.74
CA ALA A 19 -18.96 -6.52 -37.48
C ALA A 19 -18.14 -7.04 -38.69
N LEU A 20 -18.61 -8.07 -39.41
CA LEU A 20 -18.01 -8.55 -40.66
C LEU A 20 -18.05 -7.47 -41.75
N TRP A 21 -19.18 -6.78 -41.88
CA TRP A 21 -19.32 -5.67 -42.83
C TRP A 21 -18.36 -4.52 -42.51
N THR A 22 -18.21 -4.12 -41.23
CA THR A 22 -17.23 -3.11 -40.84
C THR A 22 -15.78 -3.57 -41.06
N ALA A 23 -15.46 -4.84 -40.81
CA ALA A 23 -14.15 -5.42 -41.13
C ALA A 23 -13.88 -5.44 -42.63
N TRP A 24 -14.90 -5.68 -43.43
CA TRP A 24 -14.79 -5.64 -44.91
C TRP A 24 -14.44 -4.23 -45.43
N GLN A 25 -14.94 -3.17 -44.81
CA GLN A 25 -14.66 -1.77 -45.22
C GLN A 25 -13.26 -1.28 -44.80
N LEU A 26 -12.54 -2.01 -43.93
CA LEU A 26 -11.19 -1.60 -43.54
C LEU A 26 -10.25 -1.57 -44.77
N PRO A 27 -9.42 -0.53 -44.91
CA PRO A 27 -8.50 -0.42 -46.02
C PRO A 27 -7.48 -1.57 -46.01
N SER A 28 -7.23 -2.17 -47.16
CA SER A 28 -6.18 -3.18 -47.36
C SER A 28 -4.93 -2.53 -47.95
N GLU A 29 -3.75 -2.94 -47.50
CA GLU A 29 -2.51 -2.54 -48.17
C GLU A 29 -2.43 -3.18 -49.57
N SER A 30 -2.48 -2.37 -50.60
CA SER A 30 -2.54 -2.83 -51.99
C SER A 30 -1.36 -3.70 -52.42
N ARG A 31 -0.19 -3.57 -51.77
CA ARG A 31 1.00 -4.38 -52.03
C ARG A 31 0.91 -5.86 -51.64
N ASN A 32 -0.02 -6.25 -50.76
CA ASN A 32 -0.15 -7.62 -50.23
C ASN A 32 -1.55 -8.23 -50.51
N ALA A 33 -2.22 -7.78 -51.55
CA ALA A 33 -3.53 -8.32 -51.92
C ALA A 33 -3.43 -9.75 -52.46
N VAL A 34 -4.06 -10.69 -51.80
CA VAL A 34 -4.07 -12.12 -52.21
C VAL A 34 -5.35 -12.47 -52.96
N TRP A 35 -6.50 -11.93 -52.60
CA TRP A 35 -7.79 -12.23 -53.23
C TRP A 35 -8.78 -11.08 -53.07
N MET A 36 -9.47 -10.71 -54.14
CA MET A 36 -10.44 -9.60 -54.18
C MET A 36 -9.92 -8.28 -53.57
N GLY A 37 -8.63 -7.95 -53.74
CA GLY A 37 -8.03 -6.76 -53.16
C GLY A 37 -7.82 -6.81 -51.64
N MET A 38 -7.96 -7.97 -51.01
CA MET A 38 -7.77 -8.15 -49.57
C MET A 38 -6.41 -8.70 -49.24
N SER A 39 -5.78 -8.17 -48.18
CA SER A 39 -4.57 -8.74 -47.62
C SER A 39 -4.85 -10.07 -46.89
N GLN A 40 -3.86 -10.94 -46.76
CA GLN A 40 -3.98 -12.25 -46.11
C GLN A 40 -4.57 -12.14 -44.67
N ASN A 41 -4.12 -11.14 -43.92
CA ASN A 41 -4.58 -10.90 -42.56
C ASN A 41 -6.06 -10.44 -42.52
N LYS A 42 -6.49 -9.64 -43.48
CA LYS A 42 -7.90 -9.22 -43.61
C LYS A 42 -8.79 -10.38 -43.99
N LEU A 43 -8.30 -11.24 -44.86
CA LEU A 43 -9.01 -12.44 -45.30
C LEU A 43 -9.18 -13.44 -44.14
N LEU A 44 -8.13 -13.65 -43.33
CA LEU A 44 -8.19 -14.46 -42.10
C LEU A 44 -9.18 -13.87 -41.08
N LEU A 45 -9.17 -12.56 -40.85
CA LEU A 45 -10.12 -11.91 -39.96
C LEU A 45 -11.57 -12.09 -40.41
N CYS A 46 -11.86 -11.79 -41.68
CA CYS A 46 -13.19 -11.97 -42.26
C CYS A 46 -13.63 -13.42 -42.25
N GLY A 47 -12.72 -14.36 -42.52
CA GLY A 47 -12.98 -15.80 -42.49
C GLY A 47 -13.31 -16.29 -41.06
N ALA A 48 -12.53 -15.87 -40.06
CA ALA A 48 -12.80 -16.19 -38.66
C ALA A 48 -14.17 -15.65 -38.21
N MET A 49 -14.49 -14.38 -38.57
CA MET A 49 -15.79 -13.78 -38.26
C MET A 49 -16.95 -14.47 -38.97
N ALA A 50 -16.79 -14.86 -40.23
CA ALA A 50 -17.80 -15.64 -40.96
C ALA A 50 -18.05 -17.02 -40.31
N LEU A 51 -16.98 -17.70 -39.86
CA LEU A 51 -17.09 -18.94 -39.11
C LEU A 51 -17.85 -18.77 -37.78
N MET A 52 -17.57 -17.72 -37.07
CA MET A 52 -18.26 -17.41 -35.82
C MET A 52 -19.74 -17.10 -36.02
N ILE A 53 -20.09 -16.40 -37.12
CA ILE A 53 -21.50 -16.17 -37.51
C ILE A 53 -22.20 -17.51 -37.84
N LEU A 54 -21.55 -18.40 -38.58
CA LEU A 54 -22.07 -19.73 -38.86
C LEU A 54 -22.29 -20.55 -37.59
N LEU A 55 -21.38 -20.47 -36.63
CA LEU A 55 -21.52 -21.12 -35.32
C LEU A 55 -22.70 -20.53 -34.52
N CYS A 56 -22.94 -19.22 -34.58
CA CYS A 56 -24.13 -18.61 -33.98
C CYS A 56 -25.42 -19.07 -34.67
N ILE A 57 -25.43 -19.15 -35.99
CA ILE A 57 -26.58 -19.67 -36.74
C ILE A 57 -26.86 -21.17 -36.41
N ALA A 58 -25.79 -21.98 -36.36
CA ALA A 58 -25.88 -23.36 -35.93
C ALA A 58 -26.42 -23.47 -34.48
N GLY A 59 -25.93 -22.63 -33.56
CA GLY A 59 -26.44 -22.53 -32.19
C GLY A 59 -27.93 -22.19 -32.14
N ALA A 60 -28.42 -21.31 -33.04
CA ALA A 60 -29.84 -20.98 -33.16
C ALA A 60 -30.66 -22.23 -33.56
N PHE A 61 -30.23 -22.95 -34.57
CA PHE A 61 -30.89 -24.18 -35.01
C PHE A 61 -30.86 -25.28 -33.95
N ILE A 62 -29.72 -25.54 -33.33
CA ILE A 62 -29.57 -26.52 -32.25
C ILE A 62 -30.49 -26.18 -31.06
N SER A 63 -30.58 -24.90 -30.68
CA SER A 63 -31.43 -24.46 -29.56
C SER A 63 -32.92 -24.64 -29.84
N LEU A 64 -33.33 -24.62 -31.12
CA LEU A 64 -34.72 -24.82 -31.54
C LEU A 64 -35.07 -26.31 -31.59
N ILE A 65 -34.13 -27.19 -31.95
CA ILE A 65 -34.32 -28.62 -32.17
C ILE A 65 -34.13 -29.44 -30.88
N ASN A 66 -33.18 -29.07 -30.03
CA ASN A 66 -32.77 -29.89 -28.89
C ASN A 66 -33.80 -29.85 -27.74
N LYS A 67 -34.20 -31.05 -27.26
CA LYS A 67 -35.21 -31.18 -26.19
C LYS A 67 -34.64 -30.99 -24.77
N ASN A 68 -33.34 -31.06 -24.56
CA ASN A 68 -32.70 -31.03 -23.24
C ASN A 68 -32.15 -29.66 -22.91
N ASP A 69 -32.66 -29.07 -21.83
CA ASP A 69 -32.21 -27.76 -21.30
C ASP A 69 -30.82 -27.80 -20.59
N THR A 70 -30.08 -28.90 -20.74
CA THR A 70 -28.92 -29.27 -19.89
C THR A 70 -27.56 -28.75 -20.35
N ILE A 71 -27.46 -28.06 -21.51
CA ILE A 71 -26.15 -27.64 -22.06
C ILE A 71 -25.45 -26.60 -21.20
N PHE A 72 -26.17 -25.87 -20.34
CA PHE A 72 -25.61 -24.85 -19.47
C PHE A 72 -25.82 -25.09 -17.96
N SER A 73 -26.08 -26.32 -17.53
CA SER A 73 -26.41 -26.62 -16.12
C SER A 73 -25.21 -26.88 -15.22
N THR A 74 -23.99 -26.75 -15.68
CA THR A 74 -22.80 -27.05 -14.85
C THR A 74 -22.16 -25.80 -14.28
N GLY A 75 -21.85 -25.85 -12.97
CA GLY A 75 -21.22 -24.76 -12.20
C GLY A 75 -19.84 -24.27 -12.70
N LYS A 76 -19.35 -24.84 -13.82
CA LYS A 76 -18.20 -24.35 -14.58
C LYS A 76 -18.45 -23.03 -15.30
N ALA A 77 -19.71 -22.65 -15.47
CA ALA A 77 -20.10 -21.43 -16.15
C ALA A 77 -19.93 -20.17 -15.27
N ALA A 78 -19.75 -20.26 -13.93
CA ALA A 78 -19.58 -19.10 -13.03
C ALA A 78 -18.27 -18.34 -13.30
N GLY A 79 -17.19 -19.07 -13.53
CA GLY A 79 -15.94 -18.46 -13.98
C GLY A 79 -16.07 -17.79 -15.35
N ALA A 80 -16.80 -18.44 -16.27
CA ALA A 80 -17.00 -17.92 -17.62
C ALA A 80 -17.78 -16.60 -17.68
N ALA A 81 -18.71 -16.36 -16.75
CA ALA A 81 -19.48 -15.10 -16.75
C ALA A 81 -18.67 -13.93 -16.21
N GLY A 82 -17.84 -14.14 -15.19
CA GLY A 82 -16.87 -13.14 -14.75
C GLY A 82 -15.94 -12.75 -15.90
N TYR A 83 -15.43 -13.73 -16.64
CA TYR A 83 -14.63 -13.49 -17.85
C TYR A 83 -15.37 -12.71 -18.90
N LEU A 84 -16.63 -13.06 -19.19
CA LEU A 84 -17.42 -12.38 -20.21
C LEU A 84 -17.62 -10.90 -19.86
N ILE A 85 -17.82 -10.58 -18.58
CA ILE A 85 -18.03 -9.18 -18.15
C ILE A 85 -16.71 -8.40 -18.20
N ILE A 86 -15.61 -8.96 -17.68
CA ILE A 86 -14.31 -8.30 -17.75
C ILE A 86 -13.89 -8.17 -19.21
N PHE A 87 -14.10 -9.21 -20.02
CA PHE A 87 -13.82 -9.18 -21.44
C PHE A 87 -14.67 -8.13 -22.16
N ALA A 88 -15.95 -7.98 -21.79
CA ALA A 88 -16.80 -6.91 -22.32
C ALA A 88 -16.32 -5.51 -21.92
N LEU A 89 -15.91 -5.33 -20.67
CA LEU A 89 -15.38 -4.05 -20.20
C LEU A 89 -14.09 -3.68 -20.93
N VAL A 90 -13.18 -4.63 -21.12
CA VAL A 90 -11.94 -4.43 -21.87
C VAL A 90 -12.24 -4.15 -23.36
N LEU A 91 -13.13 -4.94 -23.97
CA LEU A 91 -13.54 -4.71 -25.36
C LEU A 91 -14.28 -3.39 -25.53
N GLY A 92 -15.18 -3.03 -24.60
CA GLY A 92 -15.89 -1.75 -24.61
C GLY A 92 -14.93 -0.57 -24.52
N LYS A 93 -13.90 -0.70 -23.71
CA LYS A 93 -12.88 0.31 -23.60
C LYS A 93 -11.99 0.39 -24.86
N ILE A 94 -11.58 -0.73 -25.47
CA ILE A 94 -10.87 -0.76 -26.77
C ILE A 94 -11.71 -0.11 -27.87
N MET A 95 -13.05 -0.26 -27.80
CA MET A 95 -13.97 0.36 -28.76
C MET A 95 -14.07 1.88 -28.62
N LEU A 96 -14.01 2.37 -27.39
CA LEU A 96 -14.15 3.79 -27.07
C LEU A 96 -12.83 4.56 -27.22
N THR A 97 -11.69 3.86 -27.27
CA THR A 97 -10.40 4.51 -27.45
C THR A 97 -10.16 4.81 -28.94
N PRO A 98 -9.91 6.07 -29.32
CA PRO A 98 -9.49 6.38 -30.68
C PRO A 98 -8.17 5.63 -30.98
N PRO A 99 -7.94 5.19 -32.23
CA PRO A 99 -6.74 4.43 -32.60
C PRO A 99 -5.51 5.33 -32.65
N VAL A 100 -5.04 5.78 -31.47
CA VAL A 100 -3.86 6.62 -31.32
C VAL A 100 -2.78 5.75 -30.68
N GLY A 101 -1.82 5.33 -31.42
CA GLY A 101 -0.61 4.62 -30.96
C GLY A 101 0.61 5.16 -31.70
N ASN A 102 1.74 5.27 -31.01
CA ASN A 102 2.97 5.81 -31.59
C ASN A 102 3.62 4.89 -32.63
N THR A 103 3.26 3.61 -32.67
CA THR A 103 3.74 2.69 -33.70
C THR A 103 2.66 2.42 -34.74
N ALA A 104 3.02 2.49 -36.03
CA ALA A 104 2.13 2.18 -37.13
C ALA A 104 1.51 0.77 -37.02
N LEU A 105 2.23 -0.16 -36.40
CA LEU A 105 1.81 -1.54 -36.16
C LEU A 105 0.67 -1.61 -35.13
N ALA A 106 0.76 -0.89 -33.99
CA ALA A 106 -0.26 -0.88 -32.95
C ALA A 106 -1.56 -0.25 -33.45
N ARG A 107 -1.48 0.85 -34.18
CA ARG A 107 -2.63 1.49 -34.85
C ARG A 107 -3.32 0.56 -35.85
N SER A 108 -2.55 -0.16 -36.67
CA SER A 108 -3.06 -1.10 -37.63
C SER A 108 -3.76 -2.31 -36.96
N LEU A 109 -3.17 -2.85 -35.88
CA LEU A 109 -3.74 -3.96 -35.12
C LEU A 109 -5.04 -3.55 -34.40
N LEU A 110 -5.08 -2.41 -33.72
CA LEU A 110 -6.26 -1.92 -33.04
C LEU A 110 -7.42 -1.65 -34.00
N LYS A 111 -7.17 -1.00 -35.15
CA LYS A 111 -8.18 -0.82 -36.19
C LYS A 111 -8.75 -2.15 -36.68
N ARG A 112 -7.91 -3.19 -36.83
CA ARG A 112 -8.33 -4.52 -37.33
C ARG A 112 -9.10 -5.30 -36.26
N LEU A 113 -8.76 -5.15 -34.99
CA LEU A 113 -9.46 -5.79 -33.87
C LEU A 113 -10.77 -5.11 -33.48
N GLN A 114 -10.96 -3.84 -33.84
CA GLN A 114 -12.14 -3.06 -33.49
C GLN A 114 -13.46 -3.73 -33.90
N PRO A 115 -13.66 -4.27 -35.12
CA PRO A 115 -14.90 -4.98 -35.49
C PRO A 115 -15.15 -6.21 -34.63
N LEU A 116 -14.10 -6.98 -34.28
CA LEU A 116 -14.16 -8.14 -33.38
C LEU A 116 -14.55 -7.71 -31.98
N ALA A 117 -14.03 -6.59 -31.50
CA ALA A 117 -14.38 -6.00 -30.22
C ALA A 117 -15.85 -5.57 -30.16
N TYR A 118 -16.37 -4.94 -31.22
CA TYR A 118 -17.81 -4.59 -31.35
C TYR A 118 -18.70 -5.84 -31.23
N TRP A 119 -18.36 -6.88 -31.97
CA TRP A 119 -19.13 -8.13 -31.93
C TRP A 119 -19.05 -8.80 -30.53
N GLY A 120 -17.86 -8.93 -29.96
CA GLY A 120 -17.65 -9.52 -28.65
C GLY A 120 -18.36 -8.76 -27.53
N PHE A 121 -18.33 -7.46 -27.57
CA PHE A 121 -19.05 -6.59 -26.62
C PHE A 121 -20.54 -6.76 -26.73
N GLY A 122 -21.11 -6.67 -27.96
CA GLY A 122 -22.53 -6.85 -28.20
C GLY A 122 -23.02 -8.26 -27.82
N PHE A 123 -22.24 -9.31 -28.16
CA PHE A 123 -22.54 -10.68 -27.76
C PHE A 123 -22.56 -10.84 -26.25
N THR A 124 -21.63 -10.22 -25.54
CA THR A 124 -21.57 -10.28 -24.06
C THR A 124 -22.75 -9.57 -23.42
N ILE A 125 -23.10 -8.37 -23.89
CA ILE A 125 -24.29 -7.64 -23.40
C ILE A 125 -25.57 -8.45 -23.63
N LEU A 126 -25.75 -9.00 -24.83
CA LEU A 126 -26.90 -9.86 -25.13
C LEU A 126 -26.96 -11.08 -24.23
N THR A 127 -25.82 -11.71 -23.96
CA THR A 127 -25.72 -12.85 -23.05
C THR A 127 -26.14 -12.48 -21.63
N VAL A 128 -25.63 -11.36 -21.13
CA VAL A 128 -25.99 -10.83 -19.80
C VAL A 128 -27.47 -10.49 -19.72
N LEU A 129 -28.00 -9.78 -20.71
CA LEU A 129 -29.43 -9.42 -20.77
C LEU A 129 -30.33 -10.66 -20.82
N LEU A 130 -30.00 -11.63 -21.63
CA LEU A 130 -30.75 -12.88 -21.74
C LEU A 130 -30.81 -13.62 -20.40
N LEU A 131 -29.66 -13.76 -19.76
CA LEU A 131 -29.53 -14.42 -18.47
C LEU A 131 -30.29 -13.64 -17.38
N PHE A 132 -30.25 -12.31 -17.43
CA PHE A 132 -31.02 -11.44 -16.53
C PHE A 132 -32.54 -11.62 -16.71
N ILE A 133 -33.03 -11.56 -17.96
CA ILE A 133 -34.46 -11.72 -18.27
C ILE A 133 -34.99 -13.10 -17.83
N GLN A 134 -34.24 -14.16 -18.05
CA GLN A 134 -34.63 -15.51 -17.65
C GLN A 134 -34.85 -15.66 -16.16
N LYS A 135 -34.25 -14.79 -15.37
CA LYS A 135 -34.09 -15.04 -13.94
C LYS A 135 -34.59 -13.91 -13.03
N PHE A 136 -35.06 -12.85 -13.63
CA PHE A 136 -35.61 -11.71 -12.90
C PHE A 136 -36.65 -12.10 -11.83
N LYS A 137 -37.49 -13.11 -12.11
CA LYS A 137 -38.45 -13.66 -11.12
C LYS A 137 -37.84 -14.36 -9.92
N LYS A 138 -36.64 -14.96 -10.05
CA LYS A 138 -35.95 -15.66 -8.95
C LYS A 138 -35.03 -14.75 -8.13
N ILE A 139 -34.59 -13.63 -8.70
CA ILE A 139 -33.70 -12.67 -8.01
C ILE A 139 -34.40 -12.06 -6.80
N TRP A 140 -35.72 -11.82 -6.89
CA TRP A 140 -36.51 -11.23 -5.82
C TRP A 140 -36.66 -12.11 -4.56
N THR A 141 -36.42 -13.40 -4.67
CA THR A 141 -36.51 -14.37 -3.55
C THR A 141 -35.14 -14.71 -2.92
N TYR A 142 -34.06 -14.17 -3.45
CA TYR A 142 -32.73 -14.45 -2.91
C TYR A 142 -32.46 -13.62 -1.65
N GLN A 143 -32.21 -14.37 -0.58
CA GLN A 143 -31.79 -13.97 0.75
C GLN A 143 -31.45 -12.50 0.92
N THR A 144 -32.28 -11.83 1.69
CA THR A 144 -32.00 -10.54 2.30
C THR A 144 -30.56 -10.51 2.78
N ALA A 145 -29.75 -9.67 2.15
CA ALA A 145 -28.47 -9.27 2.74
C ALA A 145 -28.77 -8.93 4.19
N SER A 146 -27.93 -9.38 5.15
CA SER A 146 -28.18 -9.00 6.53
C SER A 146 -28.30 -7.48 6.57
N ILE A 147 -29.43 -6.97 6.96
CA ILE A 147 -29.73 -5.53 7.02
C ILE A 147 -28.59 -4.74 7.65
N PRO A 148 -27.99 -5.19 8.78
CA PRO A 148 -26.85 -4.50 9.37
C PRO A 148 -25.64 -4.36 8.43
N ALA A 149 -25.33 -5.38 7.63
CA ALA A 149 -24.22 -5.28 6.68
C ALA A 149 -24.48 -4.25 5.58
N LEU A 150 -25.72 -4.21 5.09
CA LEU A 150 -26.13 -3.23 4.08
C LEU A 150 -26.08 -1.79 4.63
N ILE A 151 -26.50 -1.60 5.89
CA ILE A 151 -26.42 -0.32 6.58
C ILE A 151 -24.98 0.18 6.61
N TRP A 152 -24.00 -0.65 6.94
CA TRP A 152 -22.59 -0.25 6.98
C TRP A 152 -22.05 0.10 5.59
N GLY A 153 -22.43 -0.64 4.55
CA GLY A 153 -22.04 -0.29 3.17
C GLY A 153 -22.62 1.03 2.70
N ILE A 154 -23.91 1.26 2.97
CA ILE A 154 -24.60 2.53 2.64
C ILE A 154 -24.00 3.68 3.45
N PHE A 155 -23.78 3.46 4.76
CA PHE A 155 -23.15 4.46 5.64
C PHE A 155 -21.78 4.88 5.11
N PHE A 156 -20.91 3.91 4.77
CA PHE A 156 -19.61 4.19 4.21
C PHE A 156 -19.72 5.01 2.91
N PHE A 157 -20.59 4.57 1.99
CA PHE A 157 -20.81 5.27 0.74
C PHE A 157 -21.24 6.73 0.95
N LEU A 158 -22.25 6.94 1.79
CA LEU A 158 -22.81 8.27 2.06
C LEU A 158 -21.80 9.15 2.82
N ALA A 159 -21.05 8.58 3.76
CA ALA A 159 -20.00 9.31 4.50
C ALA A 159 -18.90 9.81 3.55
N MET A 160 -18.36 8.93 2.70
CA MET A 160 -17.31 9.31 1.76
C MET A 160 -17.81 10.26 0.67
N ALA A 161 -18.98 10.01 0.10
CA ALA A 161 -19.60 10.92 -0.86
C ALA A 161 -19.89 12.30 -0.23
N GLY A 162 -20.33 12.32 1.03
CA GLY A 162 -20.56 13.55 1.79
C GLY A 162 -19.24 14.30 2.06
N ILE A 163 -18.16 13.60 2.43
CA ILE A 163 -16.81 14.19 2.60
C ILE A 163 -16.36 14.83 1.29
N ILE A 164 -16.45 14.12 0.17
CA ILE A 164 -16.05 14.63 -1.15
C ILE A 164 -16.89 15.84 -1.54
N TYR A 165 -18.22 15.74 -1.40
CA TYR A 165 -19.12 16.84 -1.71
C TYR A 165 -18.82 18.08 -0.86
N TYR A 166 -18.65 17.90 0.46
CA TYR A 166 -18.29 18.99 1.37
C TYR A 166 -16.95 19.63 1.00
N ALA A 167 -15.94 18.81 0.69
CA ALA A 167 -14.63 19.28 0.28
C ALA A 167 -14.68 20.09 -1.04
N LEU A 168 -15.45 19.63 -2.02
CA LEU A 168 -15.63 20.36 -3.29
C LEU A 168 -16.33 21.71 -3.10
N GLN A 169 -17.33 21.80 -2.20
CA GLN A 169 -18.07 23.03 -1.94
C GLN A 169 -17.26 24.03 -1.08
N SER A 170 -16.57 23.56 -0.05
CA SER A 170 -15.89 24.41 0.93
C SER A 170 -14.41 24.65 0.62
N GLY A 171 -13.77 23.84 -0.23
CA GLY A 171 -12.32 23.83 -0.42
C GLY A 171 -11.55 23.14 0.71
N ILE A 172 -12.19 22.83 1.84
CA ILE A 172 -11.53 22.25 3.01
C ILE A 172 -10.99 20.85 2.67
N GLY A 173 -9.69 20.64 2.84
CA GLY A 173 -9.00 19.41 2.52
C GLY A 173 -8.60 19.24 1.05
N LEU A 174 -9.01 20.16 0.16
CA LEU A 174 -8.60 20.18 -1.26
C LEU A 174 -7.68 21.36 -1.58
N ASP A 175 -7.99 22.53 -1.05
CA ASP A 175 -7.16 23.72 -1.26
C ASP A 175 -6.01 23.71 -0.24
N PRO A 176 -4.75 23.92 -0.67
CA PRO A 176 -3.62 23.85 0.22
C PRO A 176 -3.70 24.93 1.31
N ILE A 177 -3.50 24.52 2.56
CA ILE A 177 -3.29 25.43 3.67
C ILE A 177 -1.80 25.76 3.72
N SER A 178 -1.44 26.99 4.08
CA SER A 178 -0.06 27.45 4.13
C SER A 178 0.83 26.46 4.94
N GLY A 179 1.89 25.96 4.31
CA GLY A 179 2.86 25.06 4.93
C GLY A 179 2.49 23.57 4.96
N THR A 180 1.37 23.16 4.41
CA THR A 180 0.93 21.76 4.40
C THR A 180 1.06 21.10 3.01
N PHE A 181 1.36 19.80 2.99
CA PHE A 181 1.52 19.02 1.77
C PHE A 181 0.23 18.27 1.48
N TYR A 182 -0.59 18.79 0.57
CA TYR A 182 -1.86 18.18 0.14
C TYR A 182 -1.68 17.41 -1.17
N ARG A 183 -0.84 16.37 -1.18
CA ARG A 183 -0.63 15.56 -2.38
C ARG A 183 -1.04 14.11 -2.14
N GLN A 184 -1.44 13.45 -3.21
CA GLN A 184 -1.86 12.05 -3.19
C GLN A 184 -0.65 11.14 -2.98
N GLY A 185 -0.92 9.91 -2.50
CA GLY A 185 0.07 8.83 -2.48
C GLY A 185 0.31 8.27 -3.89
N VAL A 186 0.99 7.12 -3.97
CA VAL A 186 1.18 6.41 -5.23
C VAL A 186 -0.13 5.74 -5.63
N SER A 187 -0.68 6.13 -6.78
CA SER A 187 -1.91 5.53 -7.34
C SER A 187 -1.60 4.24 -8.08
N LEU A 188 -2.51 3.27 -8.01
CA LEU A 188 -2.51 2.12 -8.91
C LEU A 188 -2.90 2.59 -10.32
N LEU A 189 -2.29 2.00 -11.34
CA LEU A 189 -2.66 2.22 -12.73
C LEU A 189 -3.68 1.17 -13.21
N GLU A 190 -4.40 1.48 -14.27
CA GLU A 190 -5.51 0.66 -14.78
C GLU A 190 -5.07 -0.75 -15.15
N GLY A 191 -3.92 -0.89 -15.84
CA GLY A 191 -3.35 -2.20 -16.19
C GLY A 191 -2.94 -3.02 -14.97
N GLN A 192 -2.36 -2.36 -13.97
CA GLN A 192 -1.98 -3.00 -12.71
C GLN A 192 -3.20 -3.53 -11.95
N LEU A 193 -4.35 -2.85 -12.06
CA LEU A 193 -5.60 -3.27 -11.43
C LEU A 193 -6.31 -4.38 -12.22
N ILE A 194 -6.44 -4.22 -13.53
CA ILE A 194 -7.24 -5.11 -14.39
C ILE A 194 -6.55 -6.47 -14.59
N LEU A 195 -5.23 -6.49 -14.77
CA LEU A 195 -4.50 -7.71 -15.13
C LEU A 195 -4.59 -8.81 -14.05
N PRO A 196 -4.41 -8.53 -12.74
CA PRO A 196 -4.64 -9.52 -11.70
C PRO A 196 -6.10 -10.02 -11.65
N LEU A 197 -7.08 -9.16 -11.89
CA LEU A 197 -8.48 -9.58 -11.96
C LEU A 197 -8.71 -10.56 -13.10
N LEU A 198 -8.14 -10.31 -14.29
CA LEU A 198 -8.28 -11.18 -15.46
C LEU A 198 -7.64 -12.54 -15.27
N PHE A 199 -6.45 -12.59 -14.68
CA PHE A 199 -5.68 -13.84 -14.59
C PHE A 199 -5.92 -14.61 -13.29
N LEU A 200 -6.06 -13.95 -12.15
CA LEU A 200 -6.19 -14.62 -10.87
C LEU A 200 -7.62 -15.03 -10.53
N TYR A 201 -8.61 -14.20 -10.90
CA TYR A 201 -10.01 -14.52 -10.58
C TYR A 201 -10.48 -15.85 -11.16
N PRO A 202 -10.15 -16.22 -12.40
CA PRO A 202 -10.51 -17.51 -12.97
C PRO A 202 -9.80 -18.71 -12.34
N LEU A 203 -8.62 -18.48 -11.73
CA LEU A 203 -7.90 -19.54 -11.04
C LEU A 203 -8.53 -19.89 -9.67
N LEU A 204 -9.40 -19.01 -9.14
CA LEU A 204 -10.04 -19.24 -7.83
C LEU A 204 -10.85 -20.53 -7.73
N PRO A 205 -11.67 -20.94 -8.75
CA PRO A 205 -12.33 -22.22 -8.73
C PRO A 205 -11.37 -23.42 -8.74
N LEU A 206 -10.18 -23.26 -9.36
CA LEU A 206 -9.16 -24.29 -9.36
C LEU A 206 -8.60 -24.52 -7.95
N PHE A 207 -8.39 -23.47 -7.16
CA PHE A 207 -7.95 -23.61 -5.78
C PHE A 207 -8.94 -24.39 -4.92
N THR A 208 -10.25 -24.27 -5.17
CA THR A 208 -11.27 -25.06 -4.47
C THR A 208 -11.30 -26.52 -4.89
N LEU A 209 -10.94 -26.82 -6.14
CA LEU A 209 -10.86 -28.20 -6.65
C LEU A 209 -9.64 -28.96 -6.12
N PHE A 210 -8.54 -28.24 -5.84
CA PHE A 210 -7.29 -28.83 -5.34
C PHE A 210 -7.18 -28.84 -3.81
N SER A 211 -8.20 -28.41 -3.05
CA SER A 211 -8.15 -28.44 -1.58
C SER A 211 -9.02 -29.56 -0.99
N PRO A 212 -8.55 -30.82 -1.02
CA PRO A 212 -9.25 -31.93 -0.40
C PRO A 212 -9.06 -31.86 1.13
N GLY A 213 -9.99 -31.20 1.82
CA GLY A 213 -10.06 -31.15 3.28
C GLY A 213 -9.16 -30.11 3.96
N LYS A 214 -9.31 -30.02 5.29
CA LYS A 214 -8.68 -28.99 6.17
C LYS A 214 -7.14 -28.93 6.05
N ARG A 215 -6.45 -30.07 5.83
CA ARG A 215 -4.98 -30.11 5.70
C ARG A 215 -4.51 -29.54 4.37
N GLY A 216 -5.19 -29.89 3.26
CA GLY A 216 -4.86 -29.35 1.93
C GLY A 216 -5.05 -27.83 1.86
N GLU A 217 -6.10 -27.30 2.47
CA GLU A 217 -6.33 -25.85 2.54
C GLU A 217 -5.23 -25.11 3.33
N LYS A 218 -4.79 -25.67 4.47
CA LYS A 218 -3.67 -25.09 5.24
C LYS A 218 -2.39 -25.08 4.43
N LEU A 219 -2.07 -26.18 3.75
CA LEU A 219 -0.89 -26.26 2.89
C LEU A 219 -0.94 -25.29 1.72
N LEU A 220 -2.07 -25.20 1.00
CA LEU A 220 -2.25 -24.25 -0.09
C LEU A 220 -2.14 -22.79 0.38
N CYS A 221 -2.66 -22.49 1.56
CA CYS A 221 -2.53 -21.16 2.16
C CYS A 221 -1.07 -20.82 2.49
N PHE A 222 -0.33 -21.77 3.06
CA PHE A 222 1.10 -21.64 3.34
C PHE A 222 1.91 -21.44 2.05
N LEU A 223 1.69 -22.30 1.06
CA LEU A 223 2.36 -22.21 -0.25
C LEU A 223 2.02 -20.88 -0.96
N GLY A 224 0.76 -20.48 -0.95
CA GLY A 224 0.33 -19.19 -1.51
C GLY A 224 1.00 -18.00 -0.83
N GLY A 225 1.10 -18.01 0.50
CA GLY A 225 1.84 -17.02 1.27
C GLY A 225 3.33 -17.00 0.94
N ALA A 226 3.96 -18.18 0.85
CA ALA A 226 5.38 -18.30 0.48
C ALA A 226 5.65 -17.80 -0.95
N VAL A 227 4.79 -18.13 -1.91
CA VAL A 227 4.90 -17.63 -3.30
C VAL A 227 4.77 -16.11 -3.34
N LEU A 228 3.80 -15.51 -2.62
CA LEU A 228 3.63 -14.07 -2.54
C LEU A 228 4.86 -13.39 -1.92
N TRP A 229 5.41 -13.98 -0.85
CA TRP A 229 6.60 -13.47 -0.18
C TRP A 229 7.81 -13.48 -1.12
N ILE A 230 8.09 -14.61 -1.76
CA ILE A 230 9.21 -14.76 -2.71
C ILE A 230 9.02 -13.84 -3.92
N ALA A 231 7.81 -13.73 -4.46
CA ALA A 231 7.49 -12.85 -5.57
C ALA A 231 7.72 -11.37 -5.21
N ALA A 232 7.25 -10.94 -4.02
CA ALA A 232 7.48 -9.58 -3.55
C ALA A 232 8.98 -9.29 -3.38
N ILE A 233 9.75 -10.19 -2.75
CA ILE A 233 11.21 -10.05 -2.64
C ILE A 233 11.83 -9.90 -4.03
N TYR A 234 11.53 -10.82 -4.93
CA TYR A 234 12.12 -10.84 -6.27
C TYR A 234 11.83 -9.53 -7.03
N PHE A 235 10.56 -9.16 -7.14
CA PHE A 235 10.18 -7.98 -7.91
C PHE A 235 10.69 -6.68 -7.28
N TRP A 236 10.64 -6.53 -5.95
CA TRP A 236 11.08 -5.30 -5.28
C TRP A 236 12.61 -5.16 -5.30
N GLN A 237 13.36 -6.28 -5.27
CA GLN A 237 14.81 -6.25 -5.39
C GLN A 237 15.29 -6.05 -6.83
N THR A 238 14.55 -6.54 -7.83
CA THR A 238 14.95 -6.44 -9.24
C THR A 238 14.42 -5.19 -9.95
N THR A 239 13.43 -4.50 -9.36
CA THR A 239 12.93 -3.24 -9.92
C THR A 239 14.04 -2.19 -9.91
N ALA A 240 14.23 -1.53 -11.04
CA ALA A 240 15.19 -0.43 -11.16
C ALA A 240 14.84 0.67 -10.15
N PHE A 241 15.83 1.09 -9.39
CA PHE A 241 15.75 2.16 -8.43
C PHE A 241 16.65 3.31 -8.89
N GLU A 242 16.05 4.39 -9.29
CA GLU A 242 16.75 5.63 -9.60
C GLU A 242 16.76 6.49 -8.34
N GLY A 243 17.85 6.37 -7.55
CA GLY A 243 18.06 7.21 -6.39
C GLY A 243 18.26 8.65 -6.79
N HIS A 244 17.24 9.43 -6.72
CA HIS A 244 17.25 10.88 -6.95
C HIS A 244 16.03 11.50 -6.24
N SER A 245 15.82 11.08 -4.99
CA SER A 245 14.71 11.55 -4.18
C SER A 245 15.20 12.43 -3.03
N TYR A 246 14.26 13.04 -2.34
CA TYR A 246 14.53 13.80 -1.12
C TYR A 246 15.18 12.95 -0.01
N PHE A 247 14.94 11.62 0.01
CA PHE A 247 15.46 10.69 1.01
C PHE A 247 16.66 9.87 0.53
N ALA A 248 16.96 9.89 -0.76
CA ALA A 248 18.11 9.25 -1.38
C ALA A 248 18.55 10.07 -2.60
N PRO A 249 19.45 11.06 -2.41
CA PRO A 249 19.94 11.91 -3.49
C PRO A 249 20.66 11.10 -4.59
N ALA A 250 20.92 11.76 -5.72
CA ALA A 250 21.67 11.20 -6.84
C ALA A 250 23.02 10.65 -6.39
N LEU A 251 23.47 9.61 -7.08
CA LEU A 251 24.81 9.02 -6.89
C LEU A 251 25.89 10.09 -7.10
N ARG A 252 26.86 10.14 -6.19
CA ARG A 252 27.98 11.08 -6.24
C ARG A 252 29.31 10.38 -5.97
N LEU A 253 30.35 10.94 -6.56
CA LEU A 253 31.72 10.55 -6.22
C LEU A 253 31.96 10.77 -4.71
N PRO A 254 32.92 10.06 -4.08
CA PRO A 254 33.85 9.09 -4.73
C PRO A 254 33.26 7.69 -4.90
N ASN A 255 32.21 7.34 -4.15
CA ASN A 255 31.78 5.93 -4.03
C ASN A 255 30.60 5.59 -4.95
N ASN A 256 29.91 6.57 -5.52
CA ASN A 256 28.70 6.38 -6.32
C ASN A 256 27.67 5.48 -5.60
N ASN A 257 27.39 5.78 -4.33
CA ASN A 257 26.50 5.01 -3.48
C ASN A 257 25.23 5.80 -3.15
N TYR A 258 24.12 5.10 -2.92
CA TYR A 258 22.85 5.70 -2.49
C TYR A 258 22.88 5.96 -0.99
N TYR A 259 23.47 7.06 -0.58
CA TYR A 259 23.46 7.45 0.82
C TYR A 259 22.10 8.01 1.23
N PRO A 260 21.61 7.72 2.45
CA PRO A 260 20.38 8.30 2.95
C PRO A 260 20.49 9.83 3.12
N ALA A 261 19.35 10.51 3.07
CA ALA A 261 19.26 11.95 3.33
C ALA A 261 18.00 12.27 4.13
N SER A 262 17.95 13.46 4.74
CA SER A 262 16.82 13.95 5.55
C SER A 262 16.46 12.97 6.68
N ASP A 263 15.19 12.58 6.82
CA ASP A 263 14.75 11.63 7.86
C ASP A 263 15.49 10.30 7.78
N ALA A 264 15.76 9.80 6.57
CA ALA A 264 16.49 8.54 6.36
C ALA A 264 17.93 8.62 6.89
N GLU A 265 18.59 9.77 6.72
CA GLU A 265 19.92 10.05 7.27
C GLU A 265 19.90 10.04 8.80
N ASN A 266 18.92 10.69 9.42
CA ASN A 266 18.80 10.71 10.88
C ASN A 266 18.63 9.30 11.47
N TYR A 267 17.77 8.46 10.84
CA TYR A 267 17.59 7.08 11.30
C TYR A 267 18.86 6.27 11.16
N ASP A 268 19.57 6.44 10.06
CA ASP A 268 20.80 5.72 9.79
C ASP A 268 21.95 6.18 10.69
N LEU A 269 22.10 7.48 10.95
CA LEU A 269 23.10 7.99 11.87
C LEU A 269 22.93 7.47 13.30
N ILE A 270 21.68 7.34 13.79
CA ILE A 270 21.42 6.73 15.09
C ILE A 270 21.78 5.23 15.05
N ALA A 271 21.48 4.52 13.97
CA ALA A 271 21.87 3.13 13.79
C ALA A 271 23.39 2.96 13.80
N GLN A 272 24.12 3.84 13.11
CA GLN A 272 25.59 3.87 13.12
C GLN A 272 26.15 4.20 14.52
N SER A 273 25.50 5.11 15.25
CA SER A 273 25.84 5.42 16.64
C SER A 273 25.77 4.18 17.55
N ILE A 274 24.71 3.39 17.41
CA ILE A 274 24.56 2.11 18.13
C ILE A 274 25.72 1.16 17.73
N MET A 275 26.04 1.07 16.45
CA MET A 275 27.13 0.22 15.94
C MET A 275 28.53 0.65 16.38
N LEU A 276 28.70 1.92 16.74
CA LEU A 276 29.95 2.45 17.30
C LEU A 276 30.01 2.36 18.85
N GLY A 277 28.95 1.88 19.49
CA GLY A 277 28.84 1.75 20.93
C GLY A 277 28.49 3.04 21.67
N ASN A 278 28.04 4.08 20.93
CA ASN A 278 27.53 5.32 21.53
C ASN A 278 26.08 5.19 21.95
N GLY A 279 25.38 4.15 21.48
CA GLY A 279 23.97 3.92 21.74
C GLY A 279 23.09 5.05 21.23
N PHE A 280 22.08 5.44 22.01
CA PHE A 280 21.19 6.57 21.73
C PHE A 280 21.75 7.90 22.26
N ARG A 281 22.95 7.94 22.82
CA ARG A 281 23.55 9.06 23.56
C ARG A 281 24.59 9.83 22.75
N ASN A 282 24.26 10.19 21.50
CA ASN A 282 25.18 10.83 20.56
C ASN A 282 24.85 12.31 20.25
N GLY A 283 23.96 12.92 21.02
CA GLY A 283 23.48 14.30 20.78
C GLY A 283 22.48 14.45 19.64
N LEU A 284 22.16 13.37 18.91
CA LEU A 284 21.07 13.36 17.92
C LEU A 284 19.72 13.19 18.62
N THR A 285 18.70 13.76 18.01
CA THR A 285 17.32 13.53 18.44
C THR A 285 16.91 12.09 18.21
N ILE A 286 16.53 11.39 19.29
CA ILE A 286 16.07 10.00 19.18
C ILE A 286 14.70 9.97 18.51
N VAL A 287 14.67 9.47 17.30
CA VAL A 287 13.43 9.28 16.54
C VAL A 287 13.33 7.82 16.08
N ARG A 288 12.11 7.26 16.14
CA ARG A 288 11.82 5.92 15.64
C ARG A 288 12.74 4.81 16.20
N PRO A 289 12.86 4.65 17.54
CA PRO A 289 13.90 3.81 18.15
C PRO A 289 13.89 2.35 17.67
N LEU A 290 12.74 1.73 17.46
CA LEU A 290 12.67 0.37 16.93
C LEU A 290 13.20 0.27 15.50
N TYR A 291 12.97 1.30 14.68
CA TYR A 291 13.47 1.31 13.31
C TYR A 291 14.98 1.48 13.26
N THR A 292 15.52 2.36 14.09
CA THR A 292 16.98 2.59 14.15
C THR A 292 17.74 1.35 14.65
N VAL A 293 17.19 0.62 15.62
CA VAL A 293 17.76 -0.67 16.04
C VAL A 293 17.66 -1.74 14.93
N PHE A 294 16.55 -1.76 14.20
CA PHE A 294 16.42 -2.63 13.04
C PHE A 294 17.47 -2.30 11.96
N LEU A 295 17.72 -1.02 11.68
CA LEU A 295 18.79 -0.60 10.77
C LEU A 295 20.18 -0.99 11.32
N ALA A 296 20.45 -0.84 12.62
CA ALA A 296 21.69 -1.28 13.23
C ALA A 296 21.93 -2.78 13.03
N LEU A 297 20.87 -3.61 13.18
CA LEU A 297 20.93 -5.03 12.87
C LEU A 297 21.27 -5.30 11.40
N LEU A 298 20.68 -4.53 10.47
CA LEU A 298 20.99 -4.66 9.05
C LEU A 298 22.43 -4.24 8.76
N HIS A 299 22.95 -3.17 9.38
CA HIS A 299 24.37 -2.80 9.30
C HIS A 299 25.29 -3.85 9.87
N TRP A 300 24.89 -4.50 10.96
CA TRP A 300 25.67 -5.60 11.52
C TRP A 300 25.83 -6.77 10.53
N ILE A 301 24.76 -7.07 9.76
CA ILE A 301 24.76 -8.18 8.78
C ILE A 301 25.44 -7.78 7.46
N PHE A 302 25.13 -6.60 6.92
CA PHE A 302 25.48 -6.19 5.55
C PHE A 302 26.56 -5.11 5.48
N GLY A 303 27.01 -4.58 6.62
CA GLY A 303 27.94 -3.45 6.66
C GLY A 303 27.31 -2.16 6.15
N ASN A 304 28.08 -1.34 5.43
CA ASN A 304 27.63 -0.05 4.86
C ASN A 304 27.34 -0.13 3.36
N ASP A 305 27.02 -1.30 2.84
CA ASP A 305 26.51 -1.48 1.49
C ASP A 305 24.97 -1.23 1.50
N TYR A 306 24.58 -0.01 1.18
CA TYR A 306 23.18 0.41 1.23
C TYR A 306 22.27 -0.35 0.29
N MET A 307 22.78 -0.88 -0.82
CA MET A 307 22.01 -1.74 -1.71
C MET A 307 21.69 -3.09 -1.05
N ARG A 308 22.65 -3.70 -0.38
CA ARG A 308 22.42 -4.96 0.37
C ARG A 308 21.55 -4.72 1.59
N LEU A 309 21.74 -3.60 2.27
CA LEU A 309 20.96 -3.21 3.44
C LEU A 309 19.47 -3.06 3.09
N THR A 310 19.16 -2.33 2.02
CA THR A 310 17.78 -2.20 1.55
C THR A 310 17.22 -3.52 1.03
N ASN A 311 18.02 -4.38 0.41
CA ASN A 311 17.63 -5.74 0.04
C ASN A 311 17.27 -6.59 1.26
N GLY A 312 18.01 -6.45 2.37
CA GLY A 312 17.66 -7.07 3.65
C GLY A 312 16.36 -6.54 4.24
N GLN A 313 16.15 -5.24 4.17
CA GLN A 313 14.89 -4.60 4.57
C GLN A 313 13.69 -5.15 3.76
N ILE A 314 13.84 -5.29 2.45
CA ILE A 314 12.81 -5.83 1.55
C ILE A 314 12.37 -7.24 1.98
N VAL A 315 13.26 -8.10 2.44
CA VAL A 315 12.91 -9.45 2.89
C VAL A 315 11.87 -9.41 4.02
N VAL A 316 11.99 -8.46 4.93
CA VAL A 316 11.04 -8.28 6.03
C VAL A 316 9.75 -7.61 5.53
N LEU A 317 9.87 -6.54 4.73
CA LEU A 317 8.71 -5.80 4.23
C LEU A 317 7.83 -6.60 3.26
N ALA A 318 8.41 -7.57 2.55
CA ALA A 318 7.68 -8.50 1.67
C ALA A 318 6.66 -9.37 2.41
N LEU A 319 6.62 -9.37 3.74
CA LEU A 319 5.54 -9.96 4.53
C LEU A 319 4.23 -9.16 4.44
N ILE A 320 4.25 -7.88 4.03
CA ILE A 320 3.04 -7.05 3.90
C ILE A 320 1.99 -7.71 2.99
N PRO A 321 2.28 -8.06 1.72
CA PRO A 321 1.29 -8.72 0.87
C PRO A 321 0.84 -10.08 1.41
N VAL A 322 1.67 -10.81 2.15
CA VAL A 322 1.27 -12.05 2.81
C VAL A 322 0.22 -11.79 3.90
N ILE A 323 0.42 -10.76 4.71
CA ILE A 323 -0.53 -10.39 5.77
C ILE A 323 -1.85 -9.92 5.15
N VAL A 324 -1.81 -9.09 4.11
CA VAL A 324 -2.99 -8.64 3.37
C VAL A 324 -3.75 -9.83 2.77
N PHE A 325 -3.04 -10.81 2.20
CA PHE A 325 -3.63 -12.08 1.74
C PHE A 325 -4.35 -12.82 2.87
N LEU A 326 -3.72 -12.93 4.04
CA LEU A 326 -4.30 -13.62 5.20
C LEU A 326 -5.53 -12.88 5.74
N ILE A 327 -5.52 -11.55 5.78
CA ILE A 327 -6.70 -10.75 6.15
C ILE A 327 -7.85 -11.03 5.16
N GLY A 328 -7.58 -11.01 3.86
CA GLY A 328 -8.58 -11.28 2.84
C GLY A 328 -9.18 -12.68 2.94
N LYS A 329 -8.36 -13.69 3.25
CA LYS A 329 -8.82 -15.05 3.56
C LYS A 329 -9.76 -15.07 4.78
N GLN A 330 -9.42 -14.32 5.84
CA GLN A 330 -10.25 -14.25 7.04
C GLN A 330 -11.58 -13.52 6.82
N LEU A 331 -11.56 -12.44 6.04
CA LEU A 331 -12.72 -11.58 5.85
C LEU A 331 -13.60 -11.97 4.65
N ARG A 332 -13.08 -12.75 3.70
CA ARG A 332 -13.89 -13.26 2.59
C ARG A 332 -13.46 -14.66 2.15
N HIS A 333 -12.44 -14.79 1.33
CA HIS A 333 -11.83 -16.02 0.85
C HIS A 333 -10.42 -15.78 0.29
N SER A 334 -9.63 -16.84 0.13
CA SER A 334 -8.23 -16.76 -0.29
C SER A 334 -8.02 -15.98 -1.59
N GLY A 335 -8.96 -16.07 -2.54
CA GLY A 335 -8.84 -15.38 -3.81
C GLY A 335 -8.94 -13.87 -3.73
N ALA A 336 -9.87 -13.33 -2.94
CA ALA A 336 -9.96 -11.89 -2.74
C ALA A 336 -8.69 -11.36 -2.05
N GLY A 337 -8.16 -12.12 -1.07
CA GLY A 337 -6.88 -11.81 -0.43
C GLY A 337 -5.71 -11.85 -1.40
N LEU A 338 -5.68 -12.82 -2.33
CA LEU A 338 -4.64 -12.93 -3.36
C LEU A 338 -4.63 -11.72 -4.30
N ILE A 339 -5.79 -11.28 -4.76
CA ILE A 339 -5.91 -10.09 -5.61
C ILE A 339 -5.40 -8.85 -4.88
N ALA A 340 -5.85 -8.62 -3.63
CA ALA A 340 -5.39 -7.50 -2.83
C ALA A 340 -3.87 -7.52 -2.61
N ALA A 341 -3.29 -8.69 -2.31
CA ALA A 341 -1.85 -8.87 -2.12
C ALA A 341 -1.05 -8.55 -3.39
N VAL A 342 -1.53 -9.00 -4.55
CA VAL A 342 -0.86 -8.71 -5.84
C VAL A 342 -0.94 -7.21 -6.17
N TRP A 343 -2.03 -6.54 -5.86
CA TRP A 343 -2.11 -5.08 -6.02
C TRP A 343 -1.14 -4.33 -5.12
N VAL A 344 -0.94 -4.79 -3.88
CA VAL A 344 0.09 -4.23 -2.98
C VAL A 344 1.49 -4.44 -3.57
N ILE A 345 1.78 -5.62 -4.15
CA ILE A 345 3.07 -5.87 -4.82
C ILE A 345 3.28 -4.92 -6.01
N TRP A 346 2.28 -4.77 -6.88
CA TRP A 346 2.34 -3.89 -8.05
C TRP A 346 2.52 -2.41 -7.68
N ARG A 347 1.78 -1.97 -6.67
CA ARG A 347 1.87 -0.60 -6.19
C ARG A 347 3.27 -0.27 -5.69
N GLU A 348 3.89 -1.20 -4.97
CA GLU A 348 5.25 -1.01 -4.46
C GLU A 348 6.28 -1.02 -5.60
N ILE A 349 6.16 -1.90 -6.60
CA ILE A 349 6.98 -1.87 -7.81
C ILE A 349 6.92 -0.49 -8.47
N TYR A 350 5.72 0.06 -8.57
CA TYR A 350 5.51 1.37 -9.18
C TYR A 350 6.10 2.49 -8.31
N SER A 351 5.92 2.43 -7.00
CA SER A 351 6.50 3.37 -6.03
C SER A 351 8.04 3.44 -6.13
N ILE A 352 8.71 2.28 -6.29
CA ILE A 352 10.16 2.22 -6.49
C ILE A 352 10.58 2.92 -7.79
N ARG A 353 9.85 2.68 -8.89
CA ARG A 353 10.18 3.26 -10.20
C ARG A 353 10.04 4.77 -10.27
N ILE A 354 9.05 5.33 -9.56
CA ILE A 354 8.78 6.77 -9.58
C ILE A 354 9.44 7.54 -8.44
N THR A 355 10.40 6.93 -7.75
CA THR A 355 11.09 7.53 -6.59
C THR A 355 11.70 8.89 -6.92
N SER A 356 12.22 9.08 -8.14
CA SER A 356 12.79 10.35 -8.58
C SER A 356 11.74 11.43 -8.88
N LEU A 357 10.49 11.06 -9.08
CA LEU A 357 9.41 11.96 -9.49
C LEU A 357 8.55 12.42 -8.32
N VAL A 358 8.41 11.60 -7.27
CA VAL A 358 7.49 11.85 -6.16
C VAL A 358 8.18 11.62 -4.82
N GLN A 359 7.96 12.52 -3.86
CA GLN A 359 8.42 12.35 -2.47
C GLN A 359 7.58 11.32 -1.72
N VAL A 360 7.71 10.03 -2.09
CA VAL A 360 7.02 8.92 -1.42
C VAL A 360 8.02 8.01 -0.72
N SER A 361 7.52 7.23 0.23
CA SER A 361 8.29 6.17 0.87
C SER A 361 8.08 4.85 0.11
N ASN A 362 9.15 4.09 -0.05
CA ASN A 362 9.13 2.74 -0.62
C ASN A 362 10.16 1.84 0.06
N SER A 363 10.17 0.57 -0.31
CA SER A 363 11.02 -0.45 0.33
C SER A 363 12.52 -0.30 0.07
N ARG A 364 12.92 0.54 -0.90
CA ARG A 364 14.31 0.88 -1.23
C ARG A 364 14.83 2.08 -0.45
N LEU A 365 13.97 2.79 0.28
CA LEU A 365 14.32 3.93 1.11
C LEU A 365 14.39 3.52 2.58
N LEU A 366 15.28 4.12 3.34
CA LEU A 366 15.40 3.87 4.79
C LEU A 366 14.34 4.69 5.55
N MET A 367 13.09 4.29 5.40
CA MET A 367 11.94 5.00 5.95
C MET A 367 11.07 4.09 6.81
N SER A 368 10.50 4.65 7.88
CA SER A 368 9.67 3.90 8.84
C SER A 368 8.22 3.65 8.36
N ASP A 369 7.82 4.18 7.20
CA ASP A 369 6.43 4.14 6.73
C ASP A 369 5.94 2.72 6.41
N LEU A 370 6.70 1.97 5.59
CA LEU A 370 6.36 0.58 5.28
C LEU A 370 6.51 -0.37 6.48
N PRO A 371 7.55 -0.27 7.33
CA PRO A 371 7.55 -0.99 8.61
C PRO A 371 6.29 -0.73 9.44
N THR A 372 5.79 0.52 9.48
CA THR A 372 4.53 0.84 10.16
C THR A 372 3.33 0.20 9.45
N MET A 373 3.29 0.17 8.10
CA MET A 373 2.27 -0.56 7.32
C MET A 373 2.26 -2.06 7.66
N LEU A 374 3.43 -2.68 7.78
CA LEU A 374 3.55 -4.08 8.19
C LEU A 374 2.90 -4.33 9.56
N LEU A 375 3.18 -3.45 10.53
CA LEU A 375 2.62 -3.59 11.88
C LEU A 375 1.14 -3.26 11.93
N THR A 376 0.65 -2.22 11.26
CA THR A 376 -0.79 -1.88 11.22
C THR A 376 -1.60 -3.00 10.57
N ALA A 377 -1.13 -3.56 9.46
CA ALA A 377 -1.76 -4.72 8.84
C ALA A 377 -1.74 -5.96 9.76
N SER A 378 -0.65 -6.16 10.51
CA SER A 378 -0.54 -7.24 11.50
C SER A 378 -1.51 -7.06 12.68
N VAL A 379 -1.71 -5.82 13.14
CA VAL A 379 -2.73 -5.47 14.16
C VAL A 379 -4.13 -5.82 13.64
N VAL A 380 -4.45 -5.45 12.40
CA VAL A 380 -5.72 -5.83 11.76
C VAL A 380 -5.90 -7.34 11.76
N LEU A 381 -4.89 -8.08 11.27
CA LEU A 381 -4.95 -9.54 11.20
C LEU A 381 -5.16 -10.17 12.58
N SER A 382 -4.38 -9.75 13.57
CA SER A 382 -4.49 -10.26 14.95
C SER A 382 -5.85 -9.96 15.56
N THR A 383 -6.40 -8.76 15.34
CA THR A 383 -7.74 -8.33 15.80
C THR A 383 -8.85 -9.15 15.16
N VAL A 384 -8.77 -9.42 13.85
CA VAL A 384 -9.73 -10.25 13.12
C VAL A 384 -9.66 -11.71 13.61
N ILE A 385 -8.47 -12.24 13.85
CA ILE A 385 -8.29 -13.59 14.41
C ILE A 385 -8.83 -13.65 15.84
N TRP A 386 -8.62 -12.64 16.68
CA TRP A 386 -9.19 -12.54 18.01
C TRP A 386 -10.71 -12.74 17.98
N TYR A 387 -11.39 -12.11 17.02
CA TYR A 387 -12.84 -12.26 16.87
C TYR A 387 -13.27 -13.68 16.51
N ARG A 388 -12.47 -14.41 15.74
CA ARG A 388 -12.82 -15.71 15.16
C ARG A 388 -12.32 -16.93 15.94
N THR A 389 -11.43 -16.76 16.89
CA THR A 389 -10.77 -17.85 17.63
C THR A 389 -11.30 -17.99 19.04
N GLU A 390 -11.10 -19.18 19.63
CA GLU A 390 -11.24 -19.40 21.08
C GLU A 390 -10.04 -18.90 21.90
N ARG A 391 -8.87 -18.68 21.27
CA ARG A 391 -7.63 -18.17 21.91
C ARG A 391 -7.60 -16.64 21.96
N ARG A 392 -8.69 -16.02 22.35
CA ARG A 392 -8.86 -14.56 22.31
C ARG A 392 -7.80 -13.81 23.10
N SER A 393 -7.45 -14.29 24.30
CA SER A 393 -6.47 -13.62 25.18
C SER A 393 -5.08 -13.51 24.53
N VAL A 394 -4.62 -14.57 23.84
CA VAL A 394 -3.32 -14.57 23.12
C VAL A 394 -3.32 -13.55 21.98
N HIS A 395 -4.38 -13.52 21.18
CA HIS A 395 -4.46 -12.59 20.06
C HIS A 395 -4.66 -11.13 20.51
N ALA A 396 -5.35 -10.88 21.62
CA ALA A 396 -5.41 -9.57 22.23
C ALA A 396 -4.03 -9.10 22.72
N LEU A 397 -3.28 -9.98 23.38
CA LEU A 397 -1.91 -9.73 23.83
C LEU A 397 -0.99 -9.39 22.61
N ILE A 398 -1.07 -10.20 21.53
CA ILE A 398 -0.30 -9.97 20.31
C ILE A 398 -0.70 -8.64 19.66
N SER A 399 -2.01 -8.32 19.56
CA SER A 399 -2.46 -7.02 19.04
C SER A 399 -1.85 -5.85 19.81
N GLY A 400 -1.85 -5.95 21.15
CA GLY A 400 -1.23 -4.94 22.00
C GLY A 400 0.28 -4.84 21.79
N GLY A 401 0.99 -5.97 21.70
CA GLY A 401 2.42 -5.99 21.43
C GLY A 401 2.77 -5.36 20.09
N LEU A 402 1.99 -5.67 19.04
CA LEU A 402 2.16 -5.06 17.71
C LEU A 402 1.89 -3.54 17.72
N ILE A 403 0.91 -3.08 18.52
CA ILE A 403 0.67 -1.65 18.73
C ILE A 403 1.86 -1.02 19.44
N GLY A 404 2.40 -1.65 20.51
CA GLY A 404 3.61 -1.17 21.19
C GLY A 404 4.80 -1.05 20.24
N MET A 405 5.02 -2.02 19.36
CA MET A 405 6.04 -1.94 18.30
C MET A 405 5.75 -0.80 17.32
N ALA A 406 4.49 -0.61 16.90
CA ALA A 406 4.11 0.47 16.01
C ALA A 406 4.32 1.85 16.64
N MET A 407 4.09 2.02 17.94
CA MET A 407 4.39 3.24 18.69
C MET A 407 5.90 3.54 18.72
N LEU A 408 6.74 2.51 18.80
CA LEU A 408 8.20 2.64 18.73
C LEU A 408 8.72 2.93 17.30
N LEU A 409 7.89 2.71 16.26
CA LEU A 409 8.17 3.15 14.88
C LEU A 409 7.61 4.54 14.60
N ARG A 410 6.43 4.85 15.11
CA ARG A 410 5.75 6.15 14.95
C ARG A 410 4.88 6.42 16.16
N THR A 411 5.16 7.50 16.85
CA THR A 411 4.46 7.89 18.08
C THR A 411 2.94 8.00 17.89
N GLN A 412 2.49 8.56 16.77
CA GLN A 412 1.06 8.66 16.44
C GLN A 412 0.32 7.31 16.39
N SER A 413 1.03 6.18 16.33
CA SER A 413 0.40 4.85 16.36
C SER A 413 -0.30 4.53 17.69
N PHE A 414 -0.14 5.35 18.73
CA PHE A 414 -0.89 5.19 19.99
C PHE A 414 -2.42 5.20 19.77
N VAL A 415 -2.90 5.89 18.72
CA VAL A 415 -4.32 5.92 18.33
C VAL A 415 -4.88 4.55 17.95
N LEU A 416 -4.01 3.56 17.66
CA LEU A 416 -4.44 2.19 17.41
C LEU A 416 -5.01 1.51 18.64
N ILE A 417 -4.65 1.95 19.86
CA ILE A 417 -5.19 1.42 21.12
C ILE A 417 -6.71 1.61 21.16
N PRO A 418 -7.25 2.84 21.13
CA PRO A 418 -8.69 3.05 21.13
C PRO A 418 -9.38 2.45 19.89
N ALA A 419 -8.72 2.38 18.73
CA ALA A 419 -9.27 1.75 17.54
C ALA A 419 -9.54 0.25 17.76
N VAL A 420 -8.57 -0.49 18.29
CA VAL A 420 -8.70 -1.93 18.60
C VAL A 420 -9.72 -2.14 19.73
N TRP A 421 -9.74 -1.27 20.74
CA TRP A 421 -10.73 -1.34 21.82
C TRP A 421 -12.16 -1.13 21.31
N LEU A 422 -12.36 -0.17 20.43
CA LEU A 422 -13.65 0.04 19.76
C LEU A 422 -14.12 -1.25 19.06
N ILE A 423 -13.21 -1.92 18.33
CA ILE A 423 -13.52 -3.18 17.66
C ILE A 423 -13.89 -4.28 18.66
N PHE A 424 -13.18 -4.40 19.78
CA PHE A 424 -13.48 -5.38 20.83
C PHE A 424 -14.85 -5.09 21.47
N ILE A 425 -15.12 -3.84 21.84
CA ILE A 425 -16.38 -3.42 22.48
C ILE A 425 -17.58 -3.67 21.55
N CYS A 426 -17.46 -3.28 20.28
CA CYS A 426 -18.53 -3.44 19.31
C CYS A 426 -18.63 -4.83 18.68
N SER A 427 -17.79 -5.79 19.13
CA SER A 427 -17.72 -7.13 18.54
C SER A 427 -18.96 -8.00 18.78
N GLY A 428 -19.83 -7.64 19.72
CA GLY A 428 -20.96 -8.47 20.14
C GLY A 428 -20.58 -9.74 20.92
N LYS A 429 -19.33 -9.83 21.41
CA LYS A 429 -18.86 -10.94 22.24
C LYS A 429 -19.31 -10.77 23.69
N LYS A 430 -19.13 -11.82 24.51
CA LYS A 430 -19.43 -11.75 25.95
C LYS A 430 -18.57 -10.69 26.63
N PHE A 431 -19.13 -9.99 27.60
CA PHE A 431 -18.42 -8.93 28.35
C PHE A 431 -17.08 -9.41 28.93
N SER A 432 -17.03 -10.65 29.44
CA SER A 432 -15.78 -11.24 29.97
C SER A 432 -14.69 -11.37 28.90
N ASP A 433 -15.05 -11.66 27.65
CA ASP A 433 -14.09 -11.78 26.56
C ASP A 433 -13.60 -10.39 26.10
N ILE A 434 -14.51 -9.41 26.07
CA ILE A 434 -14.18 -8.01 25.78
C ILE A 434 -13.23 -7.48 26.85
N PHE A 435 -13.59 -7.63 28.13
CA PHE A 435 -12.76 -7.13 29.23
C PHE A 435 -11.37 -7.75 29.27
N ARG A 436 -11.27 -9.08 29.05
CA ARG A 436 -9.98 -9.75 28.88
C ARG A 436 -9.23 -9.22 27.66
N GLY A 437 -9.92 -8.95 26.56
CA GLY A 437 -9.35 -8.36 25.36
C GLY A 437 -8.67 -7.01 25.63
N LEU A 438 -9.37 -6.13 26.34
CA LEU A 438 -8.85 -4.82 26.75
C LEU A 438 -7.61 -4.96 27.65
N ILE A 439 -7.69 -5.78 28.71
CA ILE A 439 -6.58 -5.98 29.65
C ILE A 439 -5.36 -6.57 28.95
N PHE A 440 -5.51 -7.64 28.15
CA PHE A 440 -4.38 -8.29 27.52
C PHE A 440 -3.80 -7.48 26.37
N SER A 441 -4.59 -6.65 25.68
CA SER A 441 -4.02 -5.70 24.73
C SER A 441 -3.20 -4.60 25.44
N CYS A 442 -3.66 -4.06 26.56
CA CYS A 442 -2.85 -3.16 27.39
C CYS A 442 -1.56 -3.83 27.86
N LEU A 443 -1.65 -5.07 28.36
CA LEU A 443 -0.47 -5.82 28.79
C LEU A 443 0.53 -5.98 27.63
N GLY A 444 0.06 -6.30 26.42
CA GLY A 444 0.91 -6.40 25.24
C GLY A 444 1.64 -5.09 24.93
N VAL A 445 0.95 -3.94 24.99
CA VAL A 445 1.56 -2.62 24.83
C VAL A 445 2.63 -2.40 25.91
N ILE A 446 2.30 -2.66 27.18
CA ILE A 446 3.21 -2.43 28.31
C ILE A 446 4.47 -3.29 28.18
N LEU A 447 4.35 -4.57 27.80
CA LEU A 447 5.50 -5.47 27.65
C LEU A 447 6.49 -5.00 26.58
N VAL A 448 6.02 -4.34 25.51
CA VAL A 448 6.87 -3.90 24.42
C VAL A 448 7.33 -2.44 24.59
N PHE A 449 6.41 -1.54 24.92
CA PHE A 449 6.68 -0.12 25.02
C PHE A 449 7.23 0.30 26.39
N GLY A 450 6.84 -0.41 27.46
CA GLY A 450 7.22 -0.13 28.84
C GLY A 450 8.73 -0.11 29.09
N PRO A 451 9.51 -1.10 28.64
CA PRO A 451 10.97 -1.09 28.81
C PRO A 451 11.65 0.16 28.21
N TRP A 452 11.15 0.63 27.09
CA TRP A 452 11.65 1.86 26.45
C TRP A 452 11.27 3.11 27.25
N THR A 453 10.05 3.23 27.75
CA THR A 453 9.65 4.36 28.60
C THR A 453 10.41 4.39 29.92
N PHE A 454 10.73 3.21 30.49
CA PHE A 454 11.57 3.11 31.66
C PHE A 454 13.01 3.58 31.38
N TRP A 455 13.58 3.16 30.24
CA TRP A 455 14.92 3.63 29.82
C TRP A 455 14.95 5.14 29.61
N MET A 456 13.92 5.70 28.97
CA MET A 456 13.77 7.15 28.81
C MET A 456 13.74 7.89 30.14
N TYR A 457 13.01 7.34 31.12
CA TYR A 457 12.94 7.92 32.48
C TYR A 457 14.31 7.94 33.19
N GLU A 458 15.13 6.91 33.01
CA GLU A 458 16.47 6.84 33.59
C GLU A 458 17.51 7.76 32.90
N HIS A 459 17.21 8.24 31.67
CA HIS A 459 18.11 9.05 30.86
C HIS A 459 17.50 10.43 30.47
N PRO A 460 17.11 11.28 31.44
CA PRO A 460 16.33 12.50 31.17
C PRO A 460 17.07 13.47 30.25
N ASN A 461 18.36 13.64 30.36
CA ASN A 461 19.14 14.57 29.53
C ASN A 461 19.18 14.18 28.05
N THR A 462 18.99 12.90 27.75
CA THR A 462 18.93 12.38 26.37
C THR A 462 17.52 12.55 25.80
N THR A 463 16.50 12.40 26.65
CA THR A 463 15.08 12.49 26.28
C THR A 463 14.59 13.91 26.17
N GLU A 464 15.08 14.82 27.00
CA GLU A 464 14.68 16.23 26.97
C GLU A 464 14.96 16.88 25.59
N ASN A 465 16.09 16.55 24.97
CA ASN A 465 16.39 17.02 23.61
C ASN A 465 15.47 16.37 22.55
N ALA A 466 15.09 15.11 22.72
CA ALA A 466 14.22 14.41 21.80
C ALA A 466 12.76 14.89 21.91
N GLU A 467 12.21 14.95 23.12
CA GLU A 467 10.86 15.44 23.39
C GLU A 467 10.71 16.91 23.02
N ASN A 468 11.69 17.73 23.36
CA ASN A 468 11.68 19.15 23.00
C ASN A 468 11.69 19.35 21.49
N SER A 469 12.38 18.53 20.70
CA SER A 469 12.42 18.68 19.26
C SER A 469 11.14 18.20 18.56
N GLU A 470 10.53 17.07 18.95
CA GLU A 470 9.21 16.63 18.43
C GLU A 470 8.10 17.60 18.85
N ASN A 471 8.08 18.02 20.10
CA ASN A 471 7.13 19.01 20.60
C ASN A 471 7.32 20.37 19.94
N GLN A 472 8.55 20.84 19.77
CA GLN A 472 8.86 22.07 19.06
C GLN A 472 8.43 22.03 17.59
N TYR A 473 8.62 20.89 16.93
CA TYR A 473 8.14 20.71 15.55
C TYR A 473 6.62 20.79 15.47
N LEU A 474 5.90 20.08 16.34
CA LEU A 474 4.44 20.15 16.40
C LEU A 474 3.94 21.56 16.75
N LEU A 475 4.55 22.21 17.74
CA LEU A 475 4.26 23.60 18.10
C LEU A 475 4.46 24.55 16.91
N THR A 476 5.53 24.36 16.15
CA THR A 476 5.82 25.15 14.95
C THR A 476 4.77 24.95 13.87
N LEU A 477 4.31 23.71 13.64
CA LEU A 477 3.22 23.42 12.71
C LEU A 477 1.92 24.13 13.12
N TYR A 478 1.56 24.07 14.40
CA TYR A 478 0.35 24.73 14.91
C TYR A 478 0.47 26.26 14.88
N ARG A 479 1.62 26.82 15.26
CA ARG A 479 1.86 28.27 15.15
C ARG A 479 1.69 28.77 13.71
N ASN A 480 2.30 28.08 12.76
CA ASN A 480 2.17 28.44 11.34
C ASN A 480 0.73 28.28 10.83
N ALA A 481 0.02 27.24 11.25
CA ALA A 481 -1.34 26.98 10.81
C ALA A 481 -2.37 27.95 11.41
N LEU A 482 -2.11 28.45 12.64
CA LEU A 482 -2.98 29.35 13.38
C LEU A 482 -2.54 30.83 13.31
N ASP A 483 -1.47 31.13 12.56
CA ASP A 483 -0.82 32.45 12.50
C ASP A 483 -0.49 33.02 13.92
N GLU A 484 -0.13 32.11 14.86
CA GLU A 484 0.19 32.49 16.24
C GLU A 484 1.63 33.04 16.33
N LYS A 485 1.77 34.26 16.80
CA LYS A 485 3.05 34.96 16.90
C LYS A 485 3.75 34.78 18.24
N ASP A 486 2.99 34.40 19.27
CA ASP A 486 3.52 34.19 20.60
C ASP A 486 4.27 32.84 20.66
N GLN A 487 5.58 32.92 20.85
CA GLN A 487 6.46 31.76 20.90
C GLN A 487 6.43 31.03 22.26
N GLU A 488 5.87 31.62 23.28
CA GLU A 488 5.81 31.04 24.63
C GLU A 488 4.57 30.16 24.83
N LYS A 489 3.52 30.35 24.02
CA LYS A 489 2.29 29.57 24.13
C LYS A 489 2.51 28.10 23.88
N GLY A 490 2.04 27.27 24.82
CA GLY A 490 1.97 25.81 24.67
C GLY A 490 0.85 25.37 23.73
N LEU A 491 0.89 24.09 23.28
CA LEU A 491 -0.06 23.54 22.33
C LEU A 491 -1.53 23.67 22.79
N PHE A 492 -1.82 23.31 24.05
CA PHE A 492 -3.18 23.41 24.61
C PHE A 492 -3.68 24.84 24.68
N GLU A 493 -2.81 25.77 24.95
CA GLU A 493 -3.15 27.18 25.03
C GLU A 493 -3.46 27.76 23.64
N MET A 494 -2.68 27.39 22.62
CA MET A 494 -2.97 27.72 21.22
C MET A 494 -4.30 27.15 20.74
N ILE A 495 -4.57 25.86 21.01
CA ILE A 495 -5.83 25.21 20.67
C ILE A 495 -7.01 25.92 21.34
N ASN A 496 -6.90 26.27 22.62
CA ASN A 496 -7.96 26.95 23.36
C ASN A 496 -8.17 28.40 22.94
N SER A 497 -7.13 29.06 22.47
CA SER A 497 -7.26 30.45 21.96
C SER A 497 -7.82 30.51 20.53
N HIS A 498 -7.64 29.45 19.73
CA HIS A 498 -8.09 29.36 18.32
C HIS A 498 -8.90 28.08 18.02
N PRO A 499 -9.99 27.78 18.75
CA PRO A 499 -10.68 26.49 18.64
C PRO A 499 -11.31 26.26 17.26
N ALA A 500 -11.84 27.29 16.61
CA ALA A 500 -12.49 27.18 15.30
C ALA A 500 -11.47 26.92 14.18
N GLU A 501 -10.36 27.66 14.18
CA GLU A 501 -9.26 27.51 13.23
C GLU A 501 -8.57 26.16 13.40
N THR A 502 -8.34 25.73 14.66
CA THR A 502 -7.80 24.42 14.97
C THR A 502 -8.70 23.30 14.42
N PHE A 503 -10.00 23.39 14.70
CA PHE A 503 -10.96 22.40 14.20
C PHE A 503 -10.99 22.37 12.66
N ARG A 504 -10.98 23.53 12.01
CA ARG A 504 -10.93 23.66 10.56
C ARG A 504 -9.66 23.02 10.00
N THR A 505 -8.50 23.30 10.59
CA THR A 505 -7.21 22.79 10.13
C THR A 505 -7.12 21.27 10.28
N VAL A 506 -7.47 20.74 11.46
CA VAL A 506 -7.50 19.28 11.71
C VAL A 506 -8.49 18.60 10.75
N THR A 507 -9.66 19.19 10.55
CA THR A 507 -10.66 18.64 9.61
C THR A 507 -10.13 18.65 8.18
N ALA A 508 -9.41 19.71 7.77
CA ALA A 508 -8.82 19.80 6.44
C ALA A 508 -7.77 18.69 6.21
N HIS A 509 -6.89 18.45 7.18
CA HIS A 509 -5.92 17.35 7.12
C HIS A 509 -6.59 15.97 7.08
N PHE A 510 -7.65 15.77 7.90
CA PHE A 510 -8.39 14.52 7.91
C PHE A 510 -9.08 14.25 6.56
N ILE A 511 -9.81 15.22 6.03
CA ILE A 511 -10.48 15.12 4.73
C ILE A 511 -9.47 14.87 3.62
N ASN A 512 -8.33 15.57 3.63
CA ASN A 512 -7.26 15.34 2.65
C ASN A 512 -6.71 13.92 2.72
N ASN A 513 -6.49 13.36 3.92
CA ASN A 513 -6.03 11.99 4.11
C ASN A 513 -7.03 10.98 3.52
N GLU A 514 -8.34 11.16 3.76
CA GLU A 514 -9.37 10.26 3.25
C GLU A 514 -9.49 10.33 1.71
N ILE A 515 -9.48 11.52 1.15
CA ILE A 515 -9.51 11.75 -0.30
C ILE A 515 -8.24 11.18 -0.95
N SER A 516 -7.06 11.49 -0.41
CA SER A 516 -5.79 10.98 -0.92
C SER A 516 -5.72 9.45 -0.89
N SER A 517 -6.29 8.82 0.14
CA SER A 517 -6.37 7.36 0.25
C SER A 517 -7.33 6.75 -0.78
N LEU A 518 -8.43 7.42 -1.10
CA LEU A 518 -9.35 6.99 -2.15
C LEU A 518 -8.71 7.08 -3.54
N LEU A 519 -7.94 8.15 -3.78
CA LEU A 519 -7.25 8.40 -5.06
C LEU A 519 -6.04 7.49 -5.31
N VAL A 520 -5.74 6.57 -4.39
CA VAL A 520 -4.81 5.44 -4.63
C VAL A 520 -5.39 4.45 -5.65
N LEU A 521 -6.72 4.39 -5.80
CA LEU A 521 -7.36 3.60 -6.85
C LEU A 521 -7.34 4.37 -8.18
N PRO A 522 -7.35 3.67 -9.33
CA PRO A 522 -7.40 4.32 -10.63
C PRO A 522 -8.66 5.19 -10.77
N VAL A 523 -8.47 6.44 -11.14
CA VAL A 523 -9.56 7.42 -11.30
C VAL A 523 -9.58 8.09 -12.67
N ARG A 524 -8.61 7.78 -13.53
CA ARG A 524 -8.50 8.38 -14.85
C ARG A 524 -9.55 7.80 -15.82
N GLU A 525 -10.42 8.65 -16.36
CA GLU A 525 -11.44 8.24 -17.34
C GLU A 525 -10.85 7.95 -18.70
N GLU A 526 -9.86 8.75 -19.13
CA GLU A 526 -9.21 8.57 -20.42
C GLU A 526 -8.04 7.58 -20.29
N LEU A 527 -8.12 6.47 -21.03
CA LEU A 527 -6.98 5.55 -21.13
C LEU A 527 -5.84 6.20 -21.89
N PRO A 528 -4.59 5.95 -21.45
CA PRO A 528 -3.43 6.39 -22.20
C PRO A 528 -3.40 5.71 -23.59
N THR A 529 -2.90 6.46 -24.55
CA THR A 529 -2.76 5.98 -25.93
C THR A 529 -1.75 4.85 -26.07
N ASP A 530 -0.76 4.81 -25.18
CA ASP A 530 0.29 3.80 -25.15
C ASP A 530 -0.02 2.75 -24.10
N ALA A 531 0.05 1.48 -24.49
CA ALA A 531 -0.23 0.36 -23.59
C ALA A 531 0.73 0.29 -22.38
N ASP A 532 1.97 0.75 -22.57
CA ASP A 532 2.97 0.77 -21.49
C ASP A 532 2.56 1.71 -20.35
N ARG A 533 1.87 2.82 -20.67
CA ARG A 533 1.35 3.77 -19.66
C ARG A 533 0.23 3.20 -18.80
N LEU A 534 -0.37 2.08 -19.17
CA LEU A 534 -1.29 1.34 -18.29
C LEU A 534 -0.59 0.70 -17.10
N PHE A 535 0.72 0.48 -17.20
CA PHE A 535 1.53 -0.19 -16.18
C PHE A 535 2.60 0.70 -15.56
N TYR A 536 3.07 1.68 -16.31
CA TYR A 536 4.07 2.64 -15.89
C TYR A 536 3.87 3.98 -16.59
N GLU A 537 3.82 5.05 -15.84
CA GLU A 537 3.68 6.40 -16.34
C GLU A 537 4.66 7.33 -15.62
N GLU A 538 5.51 8.02 -16.37
CA GLU A 538 6.41 9.05 -15.84
C GLU A 538 5.69 10.39 -15.67
N ASP A 539 4.69 10.64 -16.51
CA ASP A 539 3.88 11.83 -16.47
C ASP A 539 2.71 11.66 -15.50
N LEU A 540 3.01 11.84 -14.21
CA LEU A 540 2.11 11.57 -13.10
C LEU A 540 0.97 12.59 -13.08
N PHE A 541 -0.13 12.31 -13.80
CA PHE A 541 -1.28 13.21 -13.86
C PHE A 541 -1.81 13.59 -12.48
N TRP A 542 -1.86 12.64 -11.53
CA TRP A 542 -2.30 12.89 -10.16
C TRP A 542 -1.29 13.69 -9.33
N TYR A 543 -0.06 13.88 -9.80
CA TYR A 543 0.95 14.69 -9.14
C TYR A 543 0.96 16.13 -9.66
N ARG A 544 0.63 16.33 -10.95
CA ARG A 544 0.53 17.65 -11.59
C ARG A 544 -0.78 18.33 -11.25
N GLU A 545 -1.87 17.57 -11.30
CA GLU A 545 -3.20 18.06 -10.95
C GLU A 545 -3.36 18.11 -9.43
N ASN A 546 -4.05 19.11 -8.92
CA ASN A 546 -4.46 19.10 -7.52
C ASN A 546 -5.63 18.10 -7.34
N ALA A 547 -5.88 17.70 -6.09
CA ALA A 547 -6.92 16.71 -5.80
C ALA A 547 -8.32 17.17 -6.26
N ARG A 548 -8.58 18.48 -6.24
CA ARG A 548 -9.85 19.06 -6.72
C ARG A 548 -10.06 18.78 -8.21
N GLU A 549 -9.08 19.14 -9.06
CA GLU A 549 -9.16 18.91 -10.51
C GLU A 549 -9.30 17.42 -10.85
N THR A 550 -8.56 16.56 -10.15
CA THR A 550 -8.66 15.11 -10.34
C THR A 550 -10.07 14.60 -10.03
N ILE A 551 -10.69 15.09 -8.95
CA ILE A 551 -12.06 14.70 -8.58
C ILE A 551 -13.09 15.24 -9.58
N GLU A 552 -13.01 16.52 -9.93
CA GLU A 552 -13.95 17.19 -10.83
C GLU A 552 -13.97 16.53 -12.21
N LYS A 553 -12.80 16.14 -12.73
CA LYS A 553 -12.66 15.47 -14.03
C LYS A 553 -13.14 14.02 -14.04
N ASN A 554 -13.03 13.30 -12.92
CA ASN A 554 -13.19 11.84 -12.87
C ASN A 554 -14.29 11.37 -11.92
N GLN A 555 -15.37 12.17 -11.74
CA GLN A 555 -16.43 11.91 -10.77
C GLN A 555 -17.10 10.54 -10.94
N ALA A 556 -17.33 10.10 -12.18
CA ALA A 556 -17.99 8.83 -12.45
C ALA A 556 -17.18 7.63 -11.96
N LEU A 557 -15.86 7.61 -12.20
CA LEU A 557 -14.98 6.54 -11.73
C LEU A 557 -14.82 6.55 -10.20
N ILE A 558 -14.74 7.73 -9.59
CA ILE A 558 -14.71 7.86 -8.13
C ILE A 558 -15.97 7.26 -7.52
N LEU A 559 -17.14 7.58 -8.08
CA LEU A 559 -18.42 7.01 -7.65
C LEU A 559 -18.44 5.48 -7.80
N ILE A 560 -17.95 4.95 -8.92
CA ILE A 560 -17.83 3.51 -9.16
C ILE A 560 -16.91 2.88 -8.11
N ASN A 561 -15.74 3.48 -7.84
CA ASN A 561 -14.81 3.00 -6.84
C ASN A 561 -15.47 2.96 -5.45
N LEU A 562 -16.22 3.99 -5.05
CA LEU A 562 -16.95 4.02 -3.78
C LEU A 562 -18.02 2.94 -3.70
N ILE A 563 -18.76 2.69 -4.78
CA ILE A 563 -19.75 1.61 -4.84
C ILE A 563 -19.04 0.25 -4.65
N VAL A 564 -17.95 0.00 -5.36
CA VAL A 564 -17.19 -1.26 -5.25
C VAL A 564 -16.64 -1.45 -3.84
N ILE A 565 -16.04 -0.42 -3.23
CA ILE A 565 -15.55 -0.47 -1.85
C ILE A 565 -16.70 -0.78 -0.89
N SER A 566 -17.88 -0.15 -1.08
CA SER A 566 -19.07 -0.40 -0.24
C SER A 566 -19.51 -1.85 -0.29
N PHE A 567 -19.49 -2.49 -1.46
CA PHE A 567 -19.71 -3.94 -1.57
C PHE A 567 -18.66 -4.76 -0.82
N GLY A 568 -17.42 -4.30 -0.80
CA GLY A 568 -16.34 -4.90 -0.02
C GLY A 568 -16.61 -4.81 1.49
N VAL A 569 -17.03 -3.65 1.97
CA VAL A 569 -17.42 -3.41 3.38
C VAL A 569 -18.58 -4.32 3.79
N VAL A 570 -19.66 -4.36 2.98
CA VAL A 570 -20.79 -5.28 3.19
C VAL A 570 -20.33 -6.72 3.29
N SER A 571 -19.46 -7.13 2.38
CA SER A 571 -18.94 -8.49 2.32
C SER A 571 -18.13 -8.87 3.56
N ALA A 572 -17.23 -8.01 4.00
CA ALA A 572 -16.39 -8.21 5.17
C ALA A 572 -17.22 -8.25 6.47
N TYR A 573 -18.19 -7.32 6.60
CA TYR A 573 -19.10 -7.30 7.75
C TYR A 573 -19.96 -8.57 7.83
N ARG A 574 -20.49 -9.05 6.71
CA ARG A 574 -21.26 -10.31 6.67
C ARG A 574 -20.46 -11.51 7.16
N LYS A 575 -19.15 -11.53 6.91
CA LYS A 575 -18.26 -12.66 7.26
C LYS A 575 -17.78 -12.61 8.71
N ALA A 576 -17.47 -11.42 9.22
CA ALA A 576 -16.79 -11.25 10.51
C ALA A 576 -17.47 -10.20 11.42
N GLY A 577 -18.74 -9.83 11.17
CA GLY A 577 -19.42 -8.82 11.95
C GLY A 577 -18.62 -7.51 12.01
N PHE A 578 -18.62 -6.86 13.16
CA PHE A 578 -17.91 -5.59 13.37
C PHE A 578 -16.39 -5.73 13.17
N ALA A 579 -15.80 -6.89 13.46
CA ALA A 579 -14.39 -7.14 13.20
C ALA A 579 -14.04 -7.13 11.69
N GLY A 580 -15.03 -7.31 10.82
CA GLY A 580 -14.88 -7.11 9.38
C GLY A 580 -14.61 -5.67 8.98
N LEU A 581 -14.90 -4.70 9.85
CA LEU A 581 -14.61 -3.27 9.67
C LEU A 581 -13.22 -2.87 10.19
N ALA A 582 -12.46 -3.80 10.78
CA ALA A 582 -11.17 -3.50 11.40
C ALA A 582 -10.19 -2.74 10.47
N PRO A 583 -9.99 -3.13 9.18
CA PRO A 583 -9.13 -2.34 8.30
C PRO A 583 -9.59 -0.88 8.15
N MET A 584 -10.92 -0.64 8.08
CA MET A 584 -11.48 0.70 7.92
C MET A 584 -11.37 1.52 9.21
N ILE A 585 -11.68 0.92 10.36
CA ILE A 585 -11.61 1.61 11.66
C ILE A 585 -10.17 2.03 11.94
N ILE A 586 -9.22 1.14 11.70
CA ILE A 586 -7.79 1.43 11.89
C ILE A 586 -7.34 2.52 10.89
N HIS A 587 -7.81 2.48 9.65
CA HIS A 587 -7.55 3.51 8.65
C HIS A 587 -8.05 4.89 9.11
N LEU A 588 -9.33 5.00 9.48
CA LEU A 588 -9.94 6.25 9.91
C LEU A 588 -9.27 6.83 11.16
N VAL A 589 -9.03 5.99 12.17
CA VAL A 589 -8.45 6.45 13.44
C VAL A 589 -6.97 6.83 13.26
N TYR A 590 -6.22 6.11 12.44
CA TYR A 590 -4.82 6.46 12.13
C TYR A 590 -4.73 7.79 11.35
N ASN A 591 -5.59 7.99 10.36
CA ASN A 591 -5.66 9.25 9.62
C ASN A 591 -6.14 10.42 10.48
N LEU A 592 -7.01 10.17 11.45
CA LEU A 592 -7.36 11.17 12.46
C LEU A 592 -6.14 11.54 13.31
N GLY A 593 -5.33 10.57 13.72
CA GLY A 593 -4.06 10.82 14.42
C GLY A 593 -3.08 11.65 13.57
N ASN A 594 -2.95 11.34 12.28
CA ASN A 594 -2.17 12.17 11.35
C ASN A 594 -2.73 13.60 11.24
N ALA A 595 -4.06 13.75 11.20
CA ALA A 595 -4.70 15.05 11.12
C ALA A 595 -4.41 15.92 12.37
N PHE A 596 -4.44 15.32 13.56
CA PHE A 596 -4.01 16.02 14.79
C PHE A 596 -2.53 16.38 14.79
N ALA A 597 -1.69 15.59 14.12
CA ALA A 597 -0.28 15.93 13.91
C ALA A 597 -0.08 16.92 12.75
N LEU A 598 -1.13 17.47 12.16
CA LEU A 598 -1.15 18.36 10.99
C LEU A 598 -0.32 17.79 9.82
N THR A 599 -0.44 16.50 9.59
CA THR A 599 0.20 15.79 8.48
C THR A 599 -0.84 15.17 7.55
N SER A 600 -0.63 15.27 6.25
CA SER A 600 -1.59 14.73 5.27
C SER A 600 -0.94 14.34 3.96
N GLY A 601 -1.58 13.39 3.28
CA GLY A 601 -1.18 12.87 1.98
C GLY A 601 0.15 12.11 1.98
N PHE A 602 0.76 11.96 0.81
CA PHE A 602 2.07 11.33 0.57
C PHE A 602 2.31 10.05 1.37
N ARG A 603 3.46 10.04 2.08
CA ARG A 603 3.91 8.93 2.92
C ARG A 603 3.11 8.78 4.21
N PHE A 604 2.39 9.83 4.66
CA PHE A 604 1.70 9.80 5.94
C PHE A 604 0.50 8.84 5.95
N ILE A 605 -0.19 8.69 4.80
CA ILE A 605 -1.30 7.74 4.65
C ILE A 605 -0.84 6.31 4.35
N LEU A 606 0.40 6.11 3.89
CA LEU A 606 0.92 4.82 3.45
C LEU A 606 0.73 3.68 4.45
N PRO A 607 0.87 3.89 5.79
CA PRO A 607 0.63 2.82 6.76
C PRO A 607 -0.76 2.21 6.73
N VAL A 608 -1.77 2.91 6.20
CA VAL A 608 -3.19 2.49 6.29
C VAL A 608 -3.98 2.57 4.98
N ASP A 609 -3.48 3.23 3.93
CA ASP A 609 -4.18 3.43 2.65
C ASP A 609 -4.46 2.13 1.88
N TRP A 610 -3.70 1.06 2.17
CA TRP A 610 -3.97 -0.28 1.68
C TRP A 610 -5.39 -0.77 2.01
N GLY A 611 -6.03 -0.20 3.02
CA GLY A 611 -7.40 -0.52 3.43
C GLY A 611 -8.42 -0.26 2.31
N PHE A 612 -8.30 0.84 1.55
CA PHE A 612 -9.16 1.12 0.41
C PHE A 612 -8.95 0.12 -0.72
N VAL A 613 -7.70 -0.15 -1.08
CA VAL A 613 -7.32 -1.18 -2.07
C VAL A 613 -7.87 -2.55 -1.67
N PHE A 614 -7.76 -2.88 -0.39
CA PHE A 614 -8.24 -4.14 0.16
C PHE A 614 -9.77 -4.28 0.05
N TYR A 615 -10.54 -3.28 0.49
CA TYR A 615 -12.01 -3.35 0.37
C TYR A 615 -12.46 -3.29 -1.09
N PHE A 616 -11.74 -2.61 -1.95
CA PHE A 616 -12.00 -2.64 -3.38
C PHE A 616 -11.82 -4.07 -3.95
N ALA A 617 -10.78 -4.79 -3.56
CA ALA A 617 -10.56 -6.19 -3.94
C ALA A 617 -11.71 -7.11 -3.44
N LEU A 618 -12.12 -6.93 -2.17
CA LEU A 618 -13.27 -7.66 -1.63
C LEU A 618 -14.57 -7.33 -2.38
N GLY A 619 -14.74 -6.06 -2.77
CA GLY A 619 -15.88 -5.58 -3.53
C GLY A 619 -15.94 -6.17 -4.93
N CYS A 620 -14.83 -6.16 -5.66
CA CYS A 620 -14.71 -6.84 -6.95
C CYS A 620 -15.09 -8.32 -6.83
N ALA A 621 -14.53 -9.02 -5.85
CA ALA A 621 -14.85 -10.43 -5.61
C ALA A 621 -16.34 -10.64 -5.23
N ALA A 622 -16.95 -9.68 -4.49
CA ALA A 622 -18.37 -9.74 -4.15
C ALA A 622 -19.26 -9.51 -5.37
N LEU A 623 -18.95 -8.51 -6.19
CA LEU A 623 -19.68 -8.21 -7.42
C LEU A 623 -19.57 -9.35 -8.42
N PHE A 624 -18.38 -9.91 -8.64
CA PHE A 624 -18.21 -11.04 -9.54
C PHE A 624 -18.99 -12.27 -9.06
N GLN A 625 -18.99 -12.54 -7.75
CA GLN A 625 -19.81 -13.62 -7.20
C GLN A 625 -21.31 -13.32 -7.32
N PHE A 626 -21.75 -12.09 -7.07
CA PHE A 626 -23.12 -11.65 -7.20
C PHE A 626 -23.60 -11.80 -8.65
N ILE A 627 -22.81 -11.29 -9.60
CA ILE A 627 -23.10 -11.40 -11.03
C ILE A 627 -23.07 -12.88 -11.47
N GLY A 628 -22.08 -13.64 -11.01
CA GLY A 628 -22.00 -15.09 -11.26
C GLY A 628 -23.22 -15.84 -10.74
N ASN A 629 -23.68 -15.55 -9.53
CA ASN A 629 -24.90 -16.14 -8.97
C ASN A 629 -26.16 -15.75 -9.75
N ILE A 630 -26.25 -14.53 -10.25
CA ILE A 630 -27.33 -14.08 -11.11
C ILE A 630 -27.30 -14.82 -12.45
N LEU A 631 -26.14 -14.92 -13.09
CA LEU A 631 -25.99 -15.43 -14.43
C LEU A 631 -26.07 -16.97 -14.49
N LEU A 632 -25.64 -17.69 -13.48
CA LEU A 632 -25.27 -19.09 -13.61
C LEU A 632 -26.06 -20.10 -12.81
N PHE A 633 -26.95 -19.69 -11.88
CA PHE A 633 -27.78 -20.62 -11.09
C PHE A 633 -27.10 -21.91 -10.64
N SER A 634 -26.12 -21.80 -9.82
CA SER A 634 -25.80 -22.86 -8.91
C SER A 634 -26.17 -22.38 -7.50
N PRO A 635 -27.33 -22.77 -6.95
CA PRO A 635 -27.63 -22.52 -5.55
C PRO A 635 -26.69 -23.31 -4.63
N SER A 636 -25.85 -24.17 -5.19
CA SER A 636 -25.05 -25.16 -4.48
C SER A 636 -23.53 -24.97 -4.55
N VAL A 637 -23.01 -23.93 -5.17
CA VAL A 637 -21.74 -23.38 -4.72
C VAL A 637 -22.06 -22.27 -3.72
N SER A 638 -22.84 -22.58 -2.69
CA SER A 638 -22.40 -22.17 -1.39
C SER A 638 -20.99 -22.74 -1.30
N LEU A 639 -19.97 -21.96 -1.58
CA LEU A 639 -18.75 -22.09 -0.83
C LEU A 639 -19.29 -22.14 0.59
N SER A 640 -19.45 -23.35 1.12
CA SER A 640 -19.92 -23.55 2.49
C SER A 640 -18.90 -22.76 3.28
N TYR A 641 -19.35 -21.58 3.71
CA TYR A 641 -18.62 -20.78 4.68
C TYR A 641 -18.78 -21.54 5.97
N GLU A 642 -18.24 -22.77 5.99
CA GLU A 642 -18.00 -23.41 7.24
C GLU A 642 -17.18 -22.41 8.02
N THR A 643 -17.80 -21.86 9.01
CA THR A 643 -17.18 -21.23 10.16
C THR A 643 -16.31 -22.34 10.73
N TYR A 644 -15.13 -22.54 10.15
CA TYR A 644 -14.09 -23.30 10.81
C TYR A 644 -13.72 -22.45 12.03
N ALA A 645 -14.43 -22.65 13.14
CA ALA A 645 -13.81 -22.51 14.43
C ALA A 645 -12.52 -23.32 14.27
N LEU A 646 -11.39 -22.66 14.41
CA LEU A 646 -10.11 -23.35 14.45
C LEU A 646 -10.23 -24.27 15.64
N ASP A 647 -10.67 -25.56 15.41
CA ASP A 647 -10.65 -26.63 16.40
C ASP A 647 -9.17 -26.88 16.74
N GLU A 648 -8.65 -26.09 17.62
CA GLU A 648 -7.32 -26.28 18.14
C GLU A 648 -7.39 -27.06 19.46
N PRO A 649 -6.49 -28.04 19.65
CA PRO A 649 -6.48 -28.85 20.83
C PRO A 649 -6.39 -27.98 22.09
N VAL A 650 -7.17 -28.32 23.10
CA VAL A 650 -7.32 -27.60 24.39
C VAL A 650 -6.00 -27.57 25.18
N TYR A 651 -5.04 -28.44 24.86
CA TYR A 651 -3.76 -28.57 25.54
C TYR A 651 -2.80 -27.43 25.12
N GLY A 652 -2.28 -26.67 26.11
CA GLY A 652 -1.21 -25.69 25.92
C GLY A 652 -1.62 -24.22 25.89
N LYS A 653 -2.88 -23.85 26.19
CA LYS A 653 -3.33 -22.44 26.17
C LYS A 653 -2.46 -21.54 27.08
N GLY A 654 -2.14 -22.00 28.29
CA GLY A 654 -1.29 -21.26 29.23
C GLY A 654 0.16 -21.13 28.78
N LEU A 655 0.74 -22.20 28.26
CA LEU A 655 2.13 -22.19 27.76
C LEU A 655 2.29 -21.27 26.56
N THR A 656 1.36 -21.31 25.61
CA THR A 656 1.39 -20.40 24.43
C THR A 656 1.27 -18.94 24.87
N PHE A 657 0.41 -18.63 25.85
CA PHE A 657 0.27 -17.28 26.38
C PHE A 657 1.54 -16.81 27.06
N ALA A 658 2.12 -17.65 27.95
CA ALA A 658 3.37 -17.35 28.63
C ALA A 658 4.53 -17.14 27.62
N PHE A 659 4.63 -17.99 26.61
CA PHE A 659 5.62 -17.84 25.54
C PHE A 659 5.47 -16.51 24.81
N CYS A 660 4.23 -16.11 24.46
CA CYS A 660 3.98 -14.81 23.83
C CYS A 660 4.38 -13.66 24.76
N CYS A 661 4.09 -13.73 26.07
CA CYS A 661 4.53 -12.71 27.03
C CYS A 661 6.07 -12.59 27.06
N VAL A 662 6.77 -13.72 27.14
CA VAL A 662 8.25 -13.74 27.14
C VAL A 662 8.79 -13.14 25.85
N LEU A 663 8.24 -13.52 24.69
CA LEU A 663 8.67 -12.99 23.40
C LEU A 663 8.47 -11.47 23.33
N LEU A 664 7.30 -10.96 23.75
CA LEU A 664 7.00 -9.53 23.70
C LEU A 664 7.90 -8.72 24.65
N ILE A 665 8.19 -9.23 25.86
CA ILE A 665 9.11 -8.53 26.76
C ILE A 665 10.54 -8.56 26.21
N LEU A 666 10.98 -9.65 25.59
CA LEU A 666 12.29 -9.71 24.93
C LEU A 666 12.39 -8.69 23.80
N ILE A 667 11.33 -8.54 22.97
CA ILE A 667 11.27 -7.51 21.93
C ILE A 667 11.37 -6.11 22.56
N GLY A 668 10.64 -5.85 23.67
CA GLY A 668 10.68 -4.56 24.36
C GLY A 668 12.06 -4.26 24.96
N LEU A 669 12.76 -5.28 25.46
CA LEU A 669 14.10 -5.15 26.04
C LEU A 669 15.22 -4.94 25.00
N VAL A 670 14.98 -5.28 23.73
CA VAL A 670 15.98 -5.08 22.67
C VAL A 670 16.46 -3.63 22.60
N LEU A 671 15.56 -2.66 22.79
CA LEU A 671 15.91 -1.24 22.71
C LEU A 671 16.83 -0.77 23.83
N PRO A 672 16.46 -0.89 25.11
CA PRO A 672 17.37 -0.54 26.21
C PRO A 672 18.69 -1.30 26.16
N PHE A 673 18.62 -2.58 25.76
CA PHE A 673 19.82 -3.42 25.67
C PHE A 673 20.76 -2.97 24.54
N SER A 674 20.23 -2.53 23.41
CA SER A 674 21.03 -2.07 22.26
C SER A 674 21.85 -0.81 22.60
N ASP A 675 21.41 0.01 23.57
CA ASP A 675 22.14 1.20 24.01
C ASP A 675 23.51 0.87 24.64
N SER A 676 23.63 -0.30 25.25
CA SER A 676 24.85 -0.71 25.98
C SER A 676 25.50 -2.01 25.46
N MET A 677 24.90 -2.65 24.46
CA MET A 677 25.35 -3.96 23.97
C MET A 677 26.72 -3.92 23.30
N ILE A 678 27.01 -2.85 22.59
CA ILE A 678 28.26 -2.69 21.84
C ILE A 678 29.17 -1.78 22.63
N PRO A 679 30.45 -2.21 22.92
CA PRO A 679 31.39 -1.35 23.60
C PRO A 679 31.79 -0.16 22.71
N LYS A 680 32.04 0.99 23.34
CA LYS A 680 32.48 2.20 22.64
C LYS A 680 33.74 1.92 21.84
N ARG A 681 33.70 2.21 20.55
CA ARG A 681 34.79 2.01 19.61
C ARG A 681 35.82 3.11 19.71
N PHE A 682 35.38 4.34 19.90
CA PHE A 682 36.24 5.49 20.05
C PHE A 682 36.13 5.99 21.49
N SER A 683 37.32 6.11 22.16
CA SER A 683 37.39 6.63 23.52
C SER A 683 37.54 8.14 23.49
N ASN A 684 37.10 8.82 24.57
CA ASN A 684 37.36 10.25 24.73
C ASN A 684 38.85 10.48 24.99
N LYS A 685 39.65 10.59 23.93
CA LYS A 685 41.07 10.94 24.02
C LYS A 685 41.22 12.45 24.07
N THR A 686 42.17 12.94 24.84
CA THR A 686 42.54 14.35 24.83
C THR A 686 43.27 14.73 23.54
N GLN A 687 43.27 16.02 23.19
CA GLN A 687 44.00 16.50 22.01
C GLN A 687 45.45 16.13 22.02
N ASP A 688 46.09 16.15 23.20
CA ASP A 688 47.52 15.74 23.38
C ASP A 688 47.71 14.25 23.13
N GLN A 689 46.77 13.38 23.54
CA GLN A 689 46.82 11.96 23.27
C GLN A 689 46.67 11.66 21.78
N LEU A 690 45.68 12.28 21.11
CA LEU A 690 45.50 12.14 19.68
C LEU A 690 46.71 12.68 18.90
N ALA A 691 47.25 13.84 19.31
CA ALA A 691 48.44 14.41 18.73
C ALA A 691 49.65 13.49 18.88
N SER A 692 49.81 12.83 20.03
CA SER A 692 50.91 11.91 20.28
C SER A 692 50.85 10.62 19.45
N GLU A 693 49.67 10.08 19.26
CA GLU A 693 49.42 8.92 18.40
C GLU A 693 49.66 9.24 16.93
N TRP A 694 49.26 10.44 16.48
CA TRP A 694 49.42 10.90 15.10
C TRP A 694 50.88 11.23 14.72
N LYS A 695 51.67 11.68 15.68
CA LYS A 695 53.09 12.07 15.51
C LYS A 695 53.98 11.00 14.84
N VAL A 696 53.60 9.74 14.95
CA VAL A 696 54.39 8.61 14.45
C VAL A 696 54.34 8.49 12.92
N SER A 697 53.49 9.23 12.21
CA SER A 697 53.18 8.96 10.79
C SER A 697 53.40 10.10 9.78
N SER A 698 53.86 11.32 10.17
CA SER A 698 53.88 12.45 9.23
C SER A 698 55.11 13.37 9.35
N GLU A 699 55.73 13.68 8.21
CA GLU A 699 56.82 14.66 8.09
C GLU A 699 56.40 16.10 8.44
N ASN A 700 55.11 16.45 8.33
CA ASN A 700 54.60 17.78 8.64
C ASN A 700 54.02 17.91 10.05
N ALA A 701 54.31 16.94 10.94
CA ALA A 701 53.74 16.88 12.26
C ALA A 701 53.99 18.14 13.12
N ALA A 702 55.16 18.77 12.98
CA ALA A 702 55.52 19.94 13.77
C ALA A 702 54.62 21.19 13.46
N ASN A 703 54.34 21.43 12.20
CA ASN A 703 53.47 22.55 11.76
C ASN A 703 52.02 22.36 12.16
N ILE A 704 51.53 21.12 12.05
CA ILE A 704 50.15 20.79 12.42
C ILE A 704 49.99 20.84 13.96
N LEU A 705 50.98 20.42 14.71
CA LEU A 705 50.99 20.47 16.18
C LEU A 705 51.05 21.94 16.71
N SER A 706 51.71 22.85 16.01
CA SER A 706 51.63 24.29 16.36
C SER A 706 50.23 24.86 16.19
N GLY A 707 49.57 24.54 15.06
CA GLY A 707 48.16 24.95 14.83
C GLY A 707 47.18 24.37 15.85
N VAL A 708 47.39 23.11 16.33
CA VAL A 708 46.56 22.54 17.41
C VAL A 708 46.78 23.25 18.73
N ARG A 709 48.03 23.63 19.06
CA ARG A 709 48.35 24.41 20.27
C ARG A 709 47.79 25.81 20.24
N GLU A 710 47.73 26.44 19.08
CA GLU A 710 47.11 27.77 18.85
C GLU A 710 45.58 27.70 18.79
N LYS A 711 44.96 26.49 18.90
CA LYS A 711 43.53 26.22 18.81
C LYS A 711 42.91 26.44 17.41
N ASP A 712 43.72 26.60 16.38
CA ASP A 712 43.24 26.75 15.00
C ASP A 712 42.92 25.40 14.36
N LEU A 713 43.48 24.28 14.90
CA LEU A 713 43.27 22.92 14.45
C LEU A 713 42.78 22.04 15.61
N VAL A 714 41.93 21.06 15.29
CA VAL A 714 41.43 20.06 16.25
C VAL A 714 41.63 18.67 15.67
N PHE A 715 42.19 17.74 16.46
CA PHE A 715 42.23 16.33 16.12
C PHE A 715 40.90 15.66 16.47
N LEU A 716 40.36 14.89 15.54
CA LEU A 716 39.19 14.07 15.75
C LEU A 716 39.51 12.62 15.38
N GLU A 717 39.13 11.68 16.26
CA GLU A 717 39.18 10.25 15.98
C GLU A 717 37.76 9.72 15.88
N GLY A 718 37.35 9.20 14.72
CA GLY A 718 35.99 8.73 14.50
C GLY A 718 35.84 8.00 13.17
N ARG A 719 34.62 7.80 12.76
CA ARG A 719 34.27 7.16 11.50
C ARG A 719 33.63 8.15 10.55
N ALA A 720 34.12 8.19 9.31
CA ALA A 720 33.52 8.98 8.23
C ALA A 720 32.40 8.21 7.54
N PHE A 721 31.30 8.91 7.23
CA PHE A 721 30.13 8.40 6.54
C PHE A 721 29.74 9.32 5.39
N TYR A 722 29.11 8.79 4.36
CA TYR A 722 28.46 9.48 3.25
C TYR A 722 29.39 10.46 2.52
N PRO A 723 30.58 10.06 2.07
CA PRO A 723 31.41 10.98 1.30
C PRO A 723 30.71 11.35 -0.03
N ARG A 724 30.54 12.66 -0.26
CA ARG A 724 29.89 13.22 -1.44
C ARG A 724 30.69 14.39 -1.99
N TYR A 725 31.05 14.28 -3.26
CA TYR A 725 31.69 15.38 -3.97
C TYR A 725 30.63 16.28 -4.61
N TYR A 726 30.84 17.58 -4.49
CA TYR A 726 30.04 18.62 -5.08
C TYR A 726 30.95 19.58 -5.86
N ALA A 727 30.66 19.80 -7.14
CA ALA A 727 31.29 20.85 -7.91
C ALA A 727 30.88 22.25 -7.41
N ALA A 728 31.64 23.26 -7.78
CA ALA A 728 31.34 24.66 -7.44
C ALA A 728 29.88 25.00 -7.81
N GLY A 729 29.15 25.60 -6.89
CA GLY A 729 27.72 25.95 -7.04
C GLY A 729 26.73 24.80 -6.84
N GLU A 730 27.18 23.55 -6.72
CA GLU A 730 26.29 22.40 -6.48
C GLU A 730 25.95 22.20 -5.01
N GLY A 731 24.86 21.46 -4.74
CA GLY A 731 24.40 21.03 -3.43
C GLY A 731 23.11 20.23 -3.54
N ASP A 732 22.67 19.60 -2.46
CA ASP A 732 21.43 18.85 -2.42
C ASP A 732 20.25 19.75 -2.04
N SER A 733 19.11 19.59 -2.71
CA SER A 733 17.92 20.43 -2.49
C SER A 733 17.16 20.12 -1.19
N GLY A 734 17.53 19.05 -0.49
CA GLY A 734 16.86 18.57 0.73
C GLY A 734 17.83 18.13 1.82
N GLY A 735 19.11 18.42 1.68
CA GLY A 735 20.12 18.02 2.65
C GLY A 735 20.05 18.79 3.97
N SER A 736 20.72 18.26 5.00
CA SER A 736 21.00 19.00 6.22
C SER A 736 21.61 20.36 5.87
N SER A 737 21.44 21.34 6.76
CA SER A 737 21.86 22.73 6.55
C SER A 737 23.30 22.95 6.07
N SER A 738 24.13 21.90 6.17
CA SER A 738 25.55 21.85 5.84
C SER A 738 25.88 21.59 4.36
N VAL A 739 24.93 21.12 3.56
CA VAL A 739 25.14 20.80 2.12
C VAL A 739 24.33 21.72 1.20
N LYS A 740 24.11 22.97 1.64
CA LYS A 740 23.37 23.96 0.84
C LYS A 740 24.07 24.22 -0.49
N ARG A 741 23.27 24.46 -1.55
CA ARG A 741 23.78 25.00 -2.83
C ARG A 741 24.56 26.28 -2.59
N GLY A 742 25.69 26.46 -3.27
CA GLY A 742 26.37 27.74 -3.32
C GLY A 742 27.79 27.80 -2.75
N GLY A 743 28.48 26.66 -2.60
CA GLY A 743 29.94 26.71 -2.36
C GLY A 743 30.65 27.23 -3.59
N GLU A 744 31.55 28.23 -3.44
CA GLU A 744 32.32 28.85 -4.55
C GLU A 744 33.32 27.88 -5.17
N ASN A 745 33.75 26.85 -4.41
CA ASN A 745 34.74 25.86 -4.81
C ASN A 745 34.16 24.45 -4.82
N ASP A 746 34.82 23.58 -5.55
CA ASP A 746 34.64 22.14 -5.45
C ASP A 746 34.89 21.65 -4.04
N ARG A 747 34.07 20.75 -3.55
CA ARG A 747 34.18 20.27 -2.17
C ARG A 747 33.79 18.80 -1.99
N LEU A 748 34.49 18.11 -1.12
CA LEU A 748 34.10 16.81 -0.60
C LEU A 748 33.47 17.01 0.78
N VAL A 749 32.26 16.52 0.95
CA VAL A 749 31.49 16.61 2.21
C VAL A 749 31.26 15.21 2.75
N TRP A 750 31.42 15.01 4.06
CA TRP A 750 31.09 13.76 4.74
C TRP A 750 30.59 14.04 6.16
N MET A 751 29.82 13.09 6.68
CA MET A 751 29.51 13.03 8.09
C MET A 751 30.63 12.32 8.83
N PHE A 752 30.95 12.80 9.99
CA PHE A 752 31.97 12.21 10.85
C PHE A 752 31.38 11.99 12.24
N MET A 753 31.58 10.82 12.78
CA MET A 753 31.06 10.44 14.09
C MET A 753 32.16 9.90 14.97
N ASP A 754 32.37 10.59 16.07
CA ASP A 754 33.12 10.13 17.23
C ASP A 754 32.14 9.78 18.36
N ASN A 755 32.03 10.55 19.42
CA ASN A 755 30.97 10.52 20.41
C ASN A 755 29.79 11.46 20.04
N THR A 756 29.99 12.33 19.06
CA THR A 756 29.03 13.28 18.50
C THR A 756 29.05 13.21 16.97
N VAL A 757 28.13 13.90 16.31
CA VAL A 757 28.07 13.94 14.84
C VAL A 757 28.55 15.29 14.36
N HIS A 758 29.52 15.28 13.45
CA HIS A 758 30.09 16.45 12.81
C HIS A 758 29.86 16.36 11.30
N VAL A 759 29.68 17.51 10.66
CA VAL A 759 29.69 17.63 9.21
C VAL A 759 31.00 18.28 8.80
N LEU A 760 31.79 17.58 8.02
CA LEU A 760 33.09 18.05 7.58
C LEU A 760 33.09 18.28 6.08
N SER A 761 33.79 19.29 5.61
CA SER A 761 33.99 19.59 4.19
C SER A 761 35.41 20.02 3.92
N CYS A 762 36.01 19.56 2.84
CA CYS A 762 37.30 20.02 2.34
C CYS A 762 37.24 20.30 0.83
#